data_ccd91ee5f559ff12f5c9bbc5596938e9
#
_entry.id   ccd91ee5f559ff12f5c9bbc5596938e9
#
_cell.length_a   1.000
_cell.length_b   1.000
_cell.length_c   1.000
_cell.angle_alpha   90.00
_cell.angle_beta   90.00
_cell.angle_gamma   90.00
#
_symmetry.space_group_name_H-M   'P 1'
#
loop_
_entity.id
_entity.type
_entity.pdbx_description
1 polymer ?
#
loop_
_entity_poly.entity_id
_entity_poly.type
_entity_poly.pdbx_seq_one_letter_code
_entity_poly.pdbx_strand_id
1 'polypeptide(L)'
;MTQASPKQQRDILVTSALPYANGPIHLGHLLEYIQTDIWVRYQNMRGQNCYYVCADDAHGTAIMLRAEREGISSEQLIDRIREEHQQDFGGFHIRFDNYYTTHSEENRQFSEYIYHQLQENGHIATRKITQSFDPEKNMFLADRFIKGTCPKCKTEDQYGDNCEACGATYTPAELINPRSAVSGATPIEKESEHYFFKLPDFHDFLANWTRSGTLQPQVANKLAEWLDAGLQEWDISRDAPYFGFEIPDAPGKYFYVWLDAPIGYLASFKNLCNREGIDFEHFWKADSTAEVYHFIGKDIINFHALFWPSMLHDAGFRTPTAVWAHGFVTVNGKKMSKSRGTFIMARTYLDHLNPEYLRYYFAAKLTGGVDDMDLNLEDFAARVNSDLVGKVVNIASRSAGFITKRFDGQLGKVTEHDKLREFIEAGKDIEEFYESREFGRAMRRIMELADIANQYVNDEQPWVIAKQEGQDEKLQAICTNALNMFHLLITYLAPVLPETAKASEAFLNAPLNWNDRAQRLENHGINKFKPLMNRVDMAQIEKMLDASKEELPAATGKPAPAANLEPVADEIEFGDFAKVDLRVAKIVKAEHVDGADKLLRLTLDIGHGERNVFAGIKSAYKPEDLEGRLTVMVANLQPRKMKFGLSEGMVLAAGPGGKEIFILSPDSGATPGMRIM
;
A
#
# COMPACT_ATOMS: atom_id res chain seq x y z
N MET A 1 -43.94 -22.36 0.45
CA MET A 1 -43.00 -21.56 -0.38
C MET A 1 -43.40 -20.11 -0.21
N THR A 2 -42.85 -19.44 0.77
CA THR A 2 -42.99 -17.99 0.93
C THR A 2 -42.06 -17.33 -0.07
N GLN A 3 -42.62 -16.68 -1.09
CA GLN A 3 -41.89 -15.79 -1.97
C GLN A 3 -41.23 -14.71 -1.08
N ALA A 4 -39.91 -14.76 -0.96
CA ALA A 4 -39.16 -13.65 -0.38
C ALA A 4 -39.48 -12.42 -1.26
N SER A 5 -39.95 -11.35 -0.63
CA SER A 5 -40.09 -10.05 -1.31
C SER A 5 -38.79 -9.73 -2.02
N PRO A 6 -38.84 -9.25 -3.28
CA PRO A 6 -37.61 -8.85 -3.97
C PRO A 6 -36.89 -7.85 -3.08
N LYS A 7 -35.65 -8.17 -2.69
CA LYS A 7 -34.79 -7.21 -1.97
C LYS A 7 -34.72 -5.97 -2.88
N GLN A 8 -35.06 -4.81 -2.32
CA GLN A 8 -34.98 -3.53 -3.03
C GLN A 8 -33.58 -3.37 -3.58
N GLN A 9 -33.44 -3.07 -4.87
CA GLN A 9 -32.16 -2.78 -5.50
C GLN A 9 -31.58 -1.51 -4.86
N ARG A 10 -30.32 -1.56 -4.49
CA ARG A 10 -29.59 -0.44 -3.89
C ARG A 10 -28.86 0.34 -5.00
N ASP A 11 -28.87 1.67 -4.88
CA ASP A 11 -28.06 2.57 -5.69
C ASP A 11 -26.85 2.98 -4.87
N ILE A 12 -25.67 2.58 -5.31
CA ILE A 12 -24.43 2.65 -4.54
C ILE A 12 -23.37 3.38 -5.35
N LEU A 13 -22.75 4.39 -4.76
CA LEU A 13 -21.53 5.03 -5.25
C LEU A 13 -20.36 4.70 -4.33
N VAL A 14 -19.29 4.20 -4.92
CA VAL A 14 -18.08 3.80 -4.20
C VAL A 14 -16.90 4.60 -4.73
N THR A 15 -16.03 5.04 -3.83
CA THR A 15 -14.79 5.70 -4.18
C THR A 15 -13.61 5.10 -3.39
N SER A 16 -12.43 5.18 -3.95
CA SER A 16 -11.15 5.02 -3.23
C SER A 16 -10.47 6.38 -3.09
N ALA A 17 -9.59 6.53 -2.12
CA ALA A 17 -8.74 7.70 -2.01
C ALA A 17 -8.01 7.96 -3.34
N LEU A 18 -7.83 9.22 -3.67
CA LEU A 18 -7.20 9.61 -4.93
C LEU A 18 -5.68 9.45 -4.81
N PRO A 19 -5.03 8.67 -5.69
CA PRO A 19 -3.58 8.58 -5.69
C PRO A 19 -2.97 9.90 -6.15
N TYR A 20 -1.90 10.33 -5.50
CA TYR A 20 -1.21 11.56 -5.84
C TYR A 20 -0.44 11.42 -7.16
N ALA A 21 -0.72 12.30 -8.12
CA ALA A 21 -0.15 12.25 -9.48
C ALA A 21 1.34 12.65 -9.54
N ASN A 22 2.13 12.19 -8.56
CA ASN A 22 3.56 12.47 -8.43
C ASN A 22 4.44 11.23 -8.36
N GLY A 23 3.90 10.05 -8.58
CA GLY A 23 4.67 8.81 -8.56
C GLY A 23 3.86 7.61 -8.99
N PRO A 24 4.52 6.49 -9.31
CA PRO A 24 3.84 5.25 -9.71
C PRO A 24 3.11 4.58 -8.55
N ILE A 25 2.18 3.70 -8.88
CA ILE A 25 1.48 2.84 -7.92
C ILE A 25 2.44 1.80 -7.35
N HIS A 26 2.33 1.54 -6.06
CA HIS A 26 3.05 0.48 -5.36
C HIS A 26 2.10 -0.43 -4.56
N LEU A 27 2.60 -1.56 -4.04
CA LEU A 27 1.75 -2.55 -3.36
C LEU A 27 0.96 -1.99 -2.17
N GLY A 28 1.47 -0.94 -1.50
CA GLY A 28 0.74 -0.27 -0.42
C GLY A 28 -0.54 0.42 -0.90
N HIS A 29 -0.50 1.06 -2.07
CA HIS A 29 -1.70 1.63 -2.68
C HIS A 29 -2.68 0.53 -3.09
N LEU A 30 -2.19 -0.57 -3.68
CA LEU A 30 -3.03 -1.64 -4.21
C LEU A 30 -3.94 -2.31 -3.17
N LEU A 31 -3.59 -2.26 -1.88
CA LEU A 31 -4.45 -2.80 -0.82
C LEU A 31 -5.83 -2.14 -0.85
N GLU A 32 -5.87 -0.82 -0.97
CA GLU A 32 -7.10 -0.04 -1.01
C GLU A 32 -7.93 -0.37 -2.25
N TYR A 33 -7.32 -0.28 -3.42
CA TYR A 33 -8.05 -0.46 -4.68
C TYR A 33 -8.50 -1.89 -4.91
N ILE A 34 -7.73 -2.89 -4.47
CA ILE A 34 -8.10 -4.31 -4.55
C ILE A 34 -9.30 -4.59 -3.64
N GLN A 35 -9.28 -4.16 -2.37
CA GLN A 35 -10.42 -4.41 -1.49
C GLN A 35 -11.69 -3.71 -1.95
N THR A 36 -11.57 -2.50 -2.50
CA THR A 36 -12.70 -1.74 -3.04
C THR A 36 -13.28 -2.44 -4.25
N ASP A 37 -12.45 -2.84 -5.22
CA ASP A 37 -12.89 -3.56 -6.42
C ASP A 37 -13.54 -4.90 -6.08
N ILE A 38 -13.02 -5.64 -5.09
CA ILE A 38 -13.66 -6.88 -4.60
C ILE A 38 -15.07 -6.59 -4.07
N TRP A 39 -15.23 -5.55 -3.26
CA TRP A 39 -16.53 -5.19 -2.71
C TRP A 39 -17.53 -4.74 -3.79
N VAL A 40 -17.07 -3.91 -4.73
CA VAL A 40 -17.89 -3.44 -5.86
C VAL A 40 -18.31 -4.61 -6.76
N ARG A 41 -17.39 -5.52 -7.11
CA ARG A 41 -17.73 -6.73 -7.89
C ARG A 41 -18.76 -7.59 -7.18
N TYR A 42 -18.61 -7.76 -5.87
CA TYR A 42 -19.59 -8.48 -5.06
C TYR A 42 -20.97 -7.80 -5.14
N GLN A 43 -21.06 -6.47 -4.98
CA GLN A 43 -22.35 -5.76 -5.07
C GLN A 43 -22.99 -5.91 -6.46
N ASN A 44 -22.20 -5.76 -7.52
CA ASN A 44 -22.67 -5.94 -8.89
C ASN A 44 -23.14 -7.39 -9.16
N MET A 45 -22.43 -8.41 -8.68
CA MET A 45 -22.86 -9.81 -8.77
C MET A 45 -24.15 -10.09 -7.98
N ARG A 46 -24.44 -9.30 -6.94
CA ARG A 46 -25.71 -9.34 -6.20
C ARG A 46 -26.85 -8.63 -6.93
N GLY A 47 -26.58 -7.97 -8.07
CA GLY A 47 -27.55 -7.22 -8.87
C GLY A 47 -27.84 -5.83 -8.31
N GLN A 48 -26.96 -5.26 -7.49
CA GLN A 48 -27.07 -3.87 -7.06
C GLN A 48 -26.61 -2.94 -8.18
N ASN A 49 -27.11 -1.71 -8.19
CA ASN A 49 -26.64 -0.65 -9.05
C ASN A 49 -25.46 0.06 -8.39
N CYS A 50 -24.25 -0.42 -8.64
CA CYS A 50 -23.05 -0.01 -7.90
C CYS A 50 -22.02 0.55 -8.87
N TYR A 51 -21.73 1.86 -8.71
CA TYR A 51 -20.72 2.59 -9.49
C TYR A 51 -19.45 2.77 -8.67
N TYR A 52 -18.30 2.59 -9.32
CA TYR A 52 -16.98 2.81 -8.72
C TYR A 52 -16.24 3.91 -9.48
N VAL A 53 -16.02 5.04 -8.83
CA VAL A 53 -15.27 6.16 -9.41
C VAL A 53 -14.02 6.48 -8.60
N CYS A 54 -13.00 6.96 -9.29
CA CYS A 54 -11.76 7.45 -8.72
C CYS A 54 -11.19 8.55 -9.60
N ALA A 55 -10.10 9.19 -9.17
CA ALA A 55 -9.37 10.18 -9.94
C ALA A 55 -7.92 10.25 -9.45
N ASP A 56 -7.03 10.91 -10.20
CA ASP A 56 -5.74 11.33 -9.67
C ASP A 56 -5.90 12.64 -8.89
N ASP A 57 -5.26 12.74 -7.73
CA ASP A 57 -4.98 14.00 -7.05
C ASP A 57 -3.84 14.69 -7.77
N ALA A 58 -4.17 15.72 -8.57
CA ALA A 58 -3.32 16.25 -9.62
C ALA A 58 -2.69 17.61 -9.30
N HIS A 59 -2.86 18.16 -8.10
CA HIS A 59 -2.42 19.52 -7.76
C HIS A 59 -1.28 19.54 -6.74
N GLY A 60 -0.63 20.67 -6.62
CA GLY A 60 0.35 20.95 -5.56
C GLY A 60 1.76 21.27 -6.04
N THR A 61 2.53 21.83 -5.12
CA THR A 61 3.91 22.26 -5.34
C THR A 61 4.84 21.13 -5.79
N ALA A 62 4.65 19.91 -5.27
CA ALA A 62 5.53 18.79 -5.61
C ALA A 62 5.41 18.37 -7.09
N ILE A 63 4.19 18.44 -7.67
CA ILE A 63 3.95 18.19 -9.10
C ILE A 63 4.64 19.28 -9.94
N MET A 64 4.43 20.55 -9.59
CA MET A 64 5.04 21.68 -10.28
C MET A 64 6.57 21.56 -10.30
N LEU A 65 7.21 21.31 -9.15
CA LEU A 65 8.66 21.18 -9.06
C LEU A 65 9.20 19.93 -9.78
N ARG A 66 8.42 18.86 -9.84
CA ARG A 66 8.80 17.68 -10.61
C ARG A 66 8.74 17.95 -12.11
N ALA A 67 7.68 18.57 -12.58
CA ALA A 67 7.53 18.97 -13.99
C ALA A 67 8.66 19.91 -14.43
N GLU A 68 9.01 20.92 -13.60
CA GLU A 68 10.16 21.81 -13.85
C GLU A 68 11.48 21.02 -13.98
N ARG A 69 11.74 20.07 -13.10
CA ARG A 69 12.95 19.23 -13.16
C ARG A 69 13.00 18.34 -14.40
N GLU A 70 11.85 17.85 -14.85
CA GLU A 70 11.74 17.01 -16.06
C GLU A 70 11.66 17.84 -17.34
N GLY A 71 11.56 19.18 -17.26
CA GLY A 71 11.49 20.09 -18.41
C GLY A 71 10.18 19.99 -19.20
N ILE A 72 9.09 19.61 -18.54
CA ILE A 72 7.74 19.49 -19.13
C ILE A 72 6.74 20.36 -18.34
N SER A 73 5.52 20.54 -18.89
CA SER A 73 4.46 21.22 -18.14
C SER A 73 3.87 20.31 -17.04
N SER A 74 3.23 20.93 -16.04
CA SER A 74 2.54 20.17 -14.98
C SER A 74 1.42 19.31 -15.55
N GLU A 75 0.67 19.82 -16.55
CA GLU A 75 -0.39 19.10 -17.25
C GLU A 75 0.15 17.87 -17.98
N GLN A 76 1.27 18.00 -18.69
CA GLN A 76 1.93 16.87 -19.35
C GLN A 76 2.37 15.79 -18.34
N LEU A 77 2.86 16.22 -17.17
CA LEU A 77 3.26 15.30 -16.12
C LEU A 77 2.05 14.51 -15.58
N ILE A 78 0.98 15.20 -15.20
CA ILE A 78 -0.21 14.54 -14.60
C ILE A 78 -0.93 13.63 -15.61
N ASP A 79 -0.99 14.03 -16.88
CA ASP A 79 -1.58 13.18 -17.93
C ASP A 79 -0.81 11.87 -18.11
N ARG A 80 0.53 11.94 -18.17
CA ARG A 80 1.38 10.75 -18.23
C ARG A 80 1.20 9.85 -17.02
N ILE A 81 1.22 10.41 -15.81
CA ILE A 81 1.05 9.65 -14.57
C ILE A 81 -0.33 9.00 -14.52
N ARG A 82 -1.38 9.70 -14.97
CA ARG A 82 -2.74 9.14 -15.05
C ARG A 82 -2.79 7.90 -15.95
N GLU A 83 -2.13 7.94 -17.10
CA GLU A 83 -2.05 6.79 -18.00
C GLU A 83 -1.30 5.61 -17.36
N GLU A 84 -0.18 5.87 -16.66
CA GLU A 84 0.57 4.86 -15.91
C GLU A 84 -0.29 4.23 -14.81
N HIS A 85 -1.00 5.04 -14.02
CA HIS A 85 -1.91 4.55 -12.96
C HIS A 85 -3.03 3.68 -13.51
N GLN A 86 -3.67 4.10 -14.61
CA GLN A 86 -4.74 3.31 -15.24
C GLN A 86 -4.23 1.98 -15.78
N GLN A 87 -3.02 1.95 -16.36
CA GLN A 87 -2.40 0.70 -16.82
C GLN A 87 -2.09 -0.24 -15.65
N ASP A 88 -1.59 0.29 -14.54
CA ASP A 88 -1.26 -0.50 -13.36
C ASP A 88 -2.54 -1.06 -12.71
N PHE A 89 -3.56 -0.24 -12.48
CA PHE A 89 -4.84 -0.69 -11.96
C PHE A 89 -5.50 -1.73 -12.86
N GLY A 90 -5.53 -1.49 -14.18
CA GLY A 90 -6.03 -2.44 -15.15
C GLY A 90 -5.29 -3.78 -15.12
N GLY A 91 -3.97 -3.74 -14.95
CA GLY A 91 -3.12 -4.92 -14.77
C GLY A 91 -3.50 -5.77 -13.55
N PHE A 92 -3.95 -5.14 -12.47
CA PHE A 92 -4.50 -5.83 -11.29
C PHE A 92 -6.00 -6.15 -11.36
N HIS A 93 -6.61 -5.99 -12.55
CA HIS A 93 -8.04 -6.20 -12.81
C HIS A 93 -8.97 -5.29 -12.00
N ILE A 94 -8.47 -4.16 -11.52
CA ILE A 94 -9.27 -3.13 -10.88
C ILE A 94 -10.03 -2.38 -11.98
N ARG A 95 -11.35 -2.25 -11.85
CA ARG A 95 -12.21 -1.64 -12.84
C ARG A 95 -13.00 -0.50 -12.21
N PHE A 96 -12.73 0.71 -12.68
CA PHE A 96 -13.52 1.88 -12.39
C PHE A 96 -14.56 2.09 -13.49
N ASP A 97 -15.76 2.56 -13.13
CA ASP A 97 -16.72 3.10 -14.09
C ASP A 97 -16.26 4.45 -14.62
N ASN A 98 -15.52 5.21 -13.79
CA ASN A 98 -14.77 6.37 -14.22
C ASN A 98 -13.48 6.54 -13.41
N TYR A 99 -12.35 6.71 -14.11
CA TYR A 99 -11.08 7.15 -13.53
C TYR A 99 -10.71 8.50 -14.14
N TYR A 100 -10.66 9.55 -13.32
CA TYR A 100 -10.61 10.94 -13.79
C TYR A 100 -9.38 11.67 -13.25
N THR A 101 -9.49 12.99 -13.06
CA THR A 101 -8.44 13.85 -12.52
C THR A 101 -9.06 15.02 -11.75
N THR A 102 -8.43 15.46 -10.67
CA THR A 102 -8.83 16.69 -9.98
C THR A 102 -8.53 17.93 -10.82
N HIS A 103 -7.60 17.87 -11.78
CA HIS A 103 -7.37 18.94 -12.75
C HIS A 103 -8.40 18.90 -13.88
N SER A 104 -9.65 19.19 -13.56
CA SER A 104 -10.79 19.16 -14.48
C SER A 104 -11.74 20.34 -14.26
N GLU A 105 -12.53 20.63 -15.29
CA GLU A 105 -13.51 21.70 -15.22
C GLU A 105 -14.60 21.43 -14.17
N GLU A 106 -15.07 20.20 -14.08
CA GLU A 106 -16.05 19.79 -13.06
C GLU A 106 -15.48 19.98 -11.65
N ASN A 107 -14.22 19.63 -11.42
CA ASN A 107 -13.61 19.82 -10.11
C ASN A 107 -13.43 21.28 -9.75
N ARG A 108 -13.04 22.12 -10.73
CA ARG A 108 -12.94 23.56 -10.54
C ARG A 108 -14.30 24.16 -10.15
N GLN A 109 -15.36 23.83 -10.89
CA GLN A 109 -16.71 24.32 -10.62
C GLN A 109 -17.22 23.91 -9.23
N PHE A 110 -17.01 22.67 -8.82
CA PHE A 110 -17.40 22.21 -7.48
C PHE A 110 -16.54 22.84 -6.38
N SER A 111 -15.25 23.06 -6.61
CA SER A 111 -14.37 23.73 -5.64
C SER A 111 -14.78 25.18 -5.42
N GLU A 112 -15.04 25.91 -6.50
CA GLU A 112 -15.55 27.27 -6.42
C GLU A 112 -16.93 27.33 -5.75
N TYR A 113 -17.85 26.42 -6.12
CA TYR A 113 -19.18 26.35 -5.52
C TYR A 113 -19.13 26.09 -4.01
N ILE A 114 -18.40 25.07 -3.58
CA ILE A 114 -18.27 24.72 -2.16
C ILE A 114 -17.62 25.87 -1.39
N TYR A 115 -16.55 26.46 -1.94
CA TYR A 115 -15.90 27.63 -1.33
C TYR A 115 -16.86 28.81 -1.15
N HIS A 116 -17.67 29.14 -2.16
CA HIS A 116 -18.65 30.21 -2.05
C HIS A 116 -19.71 29.94 -0.99
N GLN A 117 -20.22 28.69 -0.89
CA GLN A 117 -21.17 28.34 0.15
C GLN A 117 -20.55 28.51 1.55
N LEU A 118 -19.35 28.00 1.78
CA LEU A 118 -18.61 28.18 3.03
C LEU A 118 -18.37 29.67 3.36
N GLN A 119 -18.08 30.48 2.36
CA GLN A 119 -17.85 31.93 2.51
C GLN A 119 -19.17 32.68 2.85
N GLU A 120 -20.23 32.41 2.12
CA GLU A 120 -21.55 33.02 2.31
C GLU A 120 -22.14 32.68 3.70
N ASN A 121 -21.90 31.46 4.19
CA ASN A 121 -22.33 30.98 5.51
C ASN A 121 -21.39 31.43 6.64
N GLY A 122 -20.31 32.15 6.31
CA GLY A 122 -19.40 32.74 7.30
C GLY A 122 -18.34 31.78 7.87
N HIS A 123 -18.13 30.63 7.22
CA HIS A 123 -17.17 29.59 7.65
C HIS A 123 -15.75 29.75 7.06
N ILE A 124 -15.50 30.85 6.36
CA ILE A 124 -14.15 31.23 5.90
C ILE A 124 -13.65 32.44 6.71
N ALA A 125 -12.44 32.32 7.24
CA ALA A 125 -11.72 33.43 7.88
C ALA A 125 -10.46 33.76 7.06
N THR A 126 -10.04 35.04 7.12
CA THR A 126 -8.77 35.47 6.54
C THR A 126 -7.88 36.08 7.61
N ARG A 127 -6.59 35.77 7.56
CA ARG A 127 -5.58 36.41 8.45
C ARG A 127 -4.19 36.32 7.82
N LYS A 128 -3.35 37.26 8.23
CA LYS A 128 -1.93 37.23 7.88
C LYS A 128 -1.19 36.23 8.74
N ILE A 129 -0.36 35.42 8.11
CA ILE A 129 0.58 34.50 8.77
C ILE A 129 1.99 34.76 8.26
N THR A 130 2.99 34.43 9.08
CA THR A 130 4.41 34.49 8.70
C THR A 130 4.85 33.09 8.28
N GLN A 131 5.47 32.98 7.11
CA GLN A 131 5.95 31.71 6.58
C GLN A 131 7.35 31.89 5.99
N SER A 132 8.09 30.77 5.91
CA SER A 132 9.39 30.73 5.24
C SER A 132 9.24 30.92 3.74
N PHE A 133 10.07 31.78 3.17
CA PHE A 133 10.04 32.17 1.76
C PHE A 133 11.42 32.00 1.13
N ASP A 134 11.48 31.42 -0.05
CA ASP A 134 12.67 31.29 -0.88
C ASP A 134 12.85 32.53 -1.74
N PRO A 135 13.86 33.36 -1.49
CA PRO A 135 14.07 34.61 -2.23
C PRO A 135 14.59 34.38 -3.67
N GLU A 136 15.22 33.25 -3.97
CA GLU A 136 15.72 32.93 -5.32
C GLU A 136 14.62 32.38 -6.22
N LYS A 137 13.75 31.52 -5.68
CA LYS A 137 12.60 30.96 -6.41
C LYS A 137 11.36 31.83 -6.31
N ASN A 138 11.38 32.86 -5.47
CA ASN A 138 10.24 33.76 -5.21
C ASN A 138 8.97 32.97 -4.83
N MET A 139 9.09 32.01 -3.91
CA MET A 139 8.00 31.14 -3.48
C MET A 139 8.02 30.88 -1.97
N PHE A 140 6.84 30.70 -1.37
CA PHE A 140 6.70 30.20 -0.02
C PHE A 140 7.05 28.72 0.07
N LEU A 141 7.69 28.33 1.16
CA LEU A 141 8.17 26.98 1.37
C LEU A 141 7.30 26.27 2.40
N ALA A 142 6.74 25.12 2.05
CA ALA A 142 6.24 24.19 3.04
C ALA A 142 7.42 23.59 3.83
N ASP A 143 7.17 23.14 5.05
CA ASP A 143 8.20 22.65 5.99
C ASP A 143 9.11 21.57 5.38
N ARG A 144 8.56 20.69 4.55
CA ARG A 144 9.32 19.66 3.82
C ARG A 144 10.22 20.17 2.69
N PHE A 145 10.06 21.43 2.31
CA PHE A 145 10.97 22.09 1.36
C PHE A 145 12.03 22.93 2.06
N ILE A 146 12.15 22.82 3.38
CA ILE A 146 13.19 23.42 4.19
C ILE A 146 14.01 22.31 4.79
N LYS A 147 15.32 22.43 4.69
CA LYS A 147 16.28 21.50 5.29
C LYS A 147 17.29 22.25 6.12
N GLY A 148 17.76 21.61 7.17
CA GLY A 148 18.77 22.18 8.05
C GLY A 148 19.32 21.16 9.03
N THR A 149 20.06 21.63 10.02
CA THR A 149 20.60 20.79 11.08
C THR A 149 19.60 20.71 12.24
N CYS A 150 19.29 19.51 12.70
CA CYS A 150 18.37 19.27 13.81
C CYS A 150 18.83 20.04 15.07
N PRO A 151 17.94 20.81 15.73
CA PRO A 151 18.31 21.56 16.93
C PRO A 151 18.65 20.65 18.12
N LYS A 152 18.09 19.42 18.16
CA LYS A 152 18.29 18.48 19.28
C LYS A 152 19.52 17.58 19.10
N CYS A 153 19.57 16.77 18.04
CA CYS A 153 20.63 15.78 17.83
C CYS A 153 21.79 16.26 16.93
N LYS A 154 21.67 17.45 16.33
CA LYS A 154 22.68 18.04 15.44
C LYS A 154 22.94 17.27 14.15
N THR A 155 22.04 16.35 13.77
CA THR A 155 22.10 15.68 12.47
C THR A 155 21.77 16.68 11.37
N GLU A 156 22.62 16.75 10.36
CA GLU A 156 22.45 17.62 9.19
C GLU A 156 21.37 17.09 8.23
N ASP A 157 20.90 17.96 7.33
CA ASP A 157 19.96 17.63 6.23
C ASP A 157 18.60 17.11 6.69
N GLN A 158 18.11 17.56 7.85
CA GLN A 158 16.79 17.21 8.37
C GLN A 158 15.72 18.18 7.87
N TYR A 159 14.49 17.69 7.71
CA TYR A 159 13.35 18.49 7.25
C TYR A 159 12.89 19.52 8.30
N GLY A 160 12.10 20.51 7.86
CA GLY A 160 11.65 21.62 8.69
C GLY A 160 10.65 21.27 9.77
N ASP A 161 10.02 20.11 9.72
CA ASP A 161 8.98 19.65 10.65
C ASP A 161 9.46 18.58 11.63
N ASN A 162 10.44 17.76 11.24
CA ASN A 162 10.91 16.66 12.07
C ASN A 162 12.33 16.21 11.75
N CYS A 163 12.93 15.50 12.69
CA CYS A 163 14.22 14.86 12.52
C CYS A 163 14.06 13.36 12.24
N GLU A 164 14.47 12.89 11.09
CA GLU A 164 14.45 11.47 10.75
C GLU A 164 15.40 10.62 11.61
N ALA A 165 16.46 11.24 12.13
CA ALA A 165 17.47 10.54 12.93
C ALA A 165 17.04 10.32 14.39
N CYS A 166 16.41 11.32 15.04
CA CYS A 166 16.06 11.23 16.46
C CYS A 166 14.56 11.33 16.76
N GLY A 167 13.71 11.50 15.73
CA GLY A 167 12.27 11.60 15.87
C GLY A 167 11.77 12.90 16.52
N ALA A 168 12.63 13.89 16.72
CA ALA A 168 12.24 15.16 17.31
C ALA A 168 11.39 15.98 16.34
N THR A 169 10.33 16.60 16.84
CA THR A 169 9.53 17.59 16.12
C THR A 169 9.96 19.01 16.50
N TYR A 170 9.91 19.93 15.56
CA TYR A 170 10.28 21.33 15.70
C TYR A 170 9.68 22.15 14.54
N THR A 171 9.77 23.46 14.60
CA THR A 171 9.40 24.36 13.50
C THR A 171 10.61 24.65 12.59
N PRO A 172 10.41 25.05 11.32
CA PRO A 172 11.51 25.44 10.44
C PRO A 172 12.43 26.51 11.02
N ALA A 173 11.90 27.43 11.82
CA ALA A 173 12.66 28.49 12.46
C ALA A 173 13.64 27.98 13.54
N GLU A 174 13.42 26.78 14.09
CA GLU A 174 14.31 26.17 15.08
C GLU A 174 15.46 25.39 14.46
N LEU A 175 15.43 25.13 13.14
CA LEU A 175 16.53 24.48 12.43
C LEU A 175 17.80 25.34 12.47
N ILE A 176 18.93 24.70 12.63
CA ILE A 176 20.25 25.37 12.52
C ILE A 176 20.63 25.38 11.04
N ASN A 177 21.01 26.56 10.54
CA ASN A 177 21.36 26.79 9.14
C ASN A 177 20.27 26.29 8.16
N PRO A 178 19.02 26.76 8.27
CA PRO A 178 17.97 26.37 7.37
C PRO A 178 18.29 26.79 5.93
N ARG A 179 17.96 25.93 4.98
CA ARG A 179 18.09 26.18 3.55
C ARG A 179 16.89 25.66 2.79
N SER A 180 16.53 26.32 1.71
CA SER A 180 15.54 25.82 0.76
C SER A 180 16.04 24.53 0.12
N ALA A 181 15.22 23.48 0.14
CA ALA A 181 15.50 22.24 -0.57
C ALA A 181 15.34 22.40 -2.09
N VAL A 182 14.77 23.53 -2.54
CA VAL A 182 14.51 23.83 -3.95
C VAL A 182 15.67 24.57 -4.60
N SER A 183 16.16 25.66 -3.97
CA SER A 183 17.23 26.53 -4.51
C SER A 183 18.56 26.39 -3.77
N GLY A 184 18.53 25.97 -2.51
CA GLY A 184 19.68 26.02 -1.58
C GLY A 184 19.80 27.37 -0.84
N ALA A 185 19.02 28.38 -1.19
CA ALA A 185 19.03 29.70 -0.54
C ALA A 185 18.61 29.60 0.92
N THR A 186 19.09 30.54 1.75
CA THR A 186 18.59 30.69 3.12
C THR A 186 17.18 31.28 3.08
N PRO A 187 16.17 30.61 3.63
CA PRO A 187 14.82 31.14 3.67
C PRO A 187 14.74 32.43 4.51
N ILE A 188 13.85 33.32 4.11
CA ILE A 188 13.50 34.51 4.88
C ILE A 188 12.06 34.39 5.36
N GLU A 189 11.70 35.06 6.44
CA GLU A 189 10.33 35.16 6.88
C GLU A 189 9.59 36.23 6.08
N LYS A 190 8.37 35.90 5.63
CA LYS A 190 7.51 36.82 4.86
C LYS A 190 6.06 36.63 5.29
N GLU A 191 5.34 37.73 5.45
CA GLU A 191 3.90 37.69 5.73
C GLU A 191 3.12 37.46 4.46
N SER A 192 2.06 36.65 4.57
CA SER A 192 1.05 36.46 3.54
C SER A 192 -0.33 36.33 4.16
N GLU A 193 -1.35 36.78 3.45
CA GLU A 193 -2.75 36.60 3.83
C GLU A 193 -3.20 35.21 3.43
N HIS A 194 -3.79 34.47 4.37
CA HIS A 194 -4.29 33.11 4.15
C HIS A 194 -5.75 32.98 4.49
N TYR A 195 -6.40 32.03 3.85
CA TYR A 195 -7.81 31.69 4.01
C TYR A 195 -7.94 30.41 4.83
N PHE A 196 -8.81 30.46 5.83
CA PHE A 196 -8.98 29.37 6.79
C PHE A 196 -10.43 28.89 6.80
N PHE A 197 -10.62 27.59 6.69
CA PHE A 197 -11.91 26.94 6.94
C PHE A 197 -12.12 26.79 8.45
N LYS A 198 -13.23 27.34 8.97
CA LYS A 198 -13.58 27.29 10.40
C LYS A 198 -14.19 25.95 10.79
N LEU A 199 -13.39 24.89 10.80
CA LEU A 199 -13.83 23.55 11.20
C LEU A 199 -14.47 23.51 12.59
N PRO A 200 -14.06 24.32 13.61
CA PRO A 200 -14.71 24.35 14.90
C PRO A 200 -16.22 24.63 14.87
N ASP A 201 -16.72 25.37 13.87
CA ASP A 201 -18.14 25.67 13.70
C ASP A 201 -18.99 24.42 13.44
N PHE A 202 -18.38 23.33 13.01
CA PHE A 202 -19.01 22.03 12.70
C PHE A 202 -18.90 21.00 13.83
N HIS A 203 -18.42 21.40 15.01
CA HIS A 203 -18.18 20.47 16.14
C HIS A 203 -19.40 19.58 16.45
N ASP A 204 -20.58 20.17 16.66
CA ASP A 204 -21.79 19.42 17.06
C ASP A 204 -22.28 18.50 15.93
N PHE A 205 -22.20 18.95 14.69
CA PHE A 205 -22.50 18.12 13.53
C PHE A 205 -21.57 16.92 13.48
N LEU A 206 -20.26 17.13 13.58
CA LEU A 206 -19.24 16.08 13.50
C LEU A 206 -19.34 15.12 14.69
N ALA A 207 -19.61 15.61 15.89
CA ALA A 207 -19.80 14.78 17.08
C ALA A 207 -20.97 13.79 16.92
N ASN A 208 -22.03 14.21 16.24
CA ASN A 208 -23.17 13.35 15.93
C ASN A 208 -22.87 12.41 14.75
N TRP A 209 -22.32 12.94 13.65
CA TRP A 209 -22.07 12.17 12.43
C TRP A 209 -21.04 11.07 12.63
N THR A 210 -19.93 11.33 13.32
CA THR A 210 -18.87 10.33 13.57
C THR A 210 -19.34 9.16 14.44
N ARG A 211 -20.42 9.34 15.22
CA ARG A 211 -21.00 8.31 16.10
C ARG A 211 -22.26 7.65 15.54
N SER A 212 -22.70 8.02 14.34
CA SER A 212 -23.92 7.49 13.73
C SER A 212 -23.76 6.12 13.03
N GLY A 213 -22.61 5.48 13.14
CA GLY A 213 -22.29 4.22 12.43
C GLY A 213 -21.62 4.45 11.07
N THR A 214 -21.32 5.67 10.72
CA THR A 214 -20.61 6.05 9.48
C THR A 214 -19.14 5.65 9.48
N LEU A 215 -18.57 5.38 10.63
CA LEU A 215 -17.15 5.02 10.81
C LEU A 215 -17.01 3.71 11.57
N GLN A 216 -15.87 3.04 11.36
CA GLN A 216 -15.48 1.89 12.19
C GLN A 216 -15.30 2.35 13.66
N PRO A 217 -15.64 1.51 14.66
CA PRO A 217 -15.57 1.89 16.07
C PRO A 217 -14.20 2.44 16.52
N GLN A 218 -13.10 1.85 16.03
CA GLN A 218 -11.75 2.31 16.36
C GLN A 218 -11.48 3.72 15.83
N VAL A 219 -11.96 4.02 14.62
CA VAL A 219 -11.84 5.34 13.97
C VAL A 219 -12.68 6.36 14.72
N ALA A 220 -13.95 6.04 15.01
CA ALA A 220 -14.86 6.92 15.75
C ALA A 220 -14.32 7.27 17.14
N ASN A 221 -13.77 6.29 17.87
CA ASN A 221 -13.17 6.50 19.19
C ASN A 221 -11.94 7.42 19.11
N LYS A 222 -11.09 7.25 18.07
CA LYS A 222 -9.91 8.10 17.89
C LYS A 222 -10.29 9.55 17.57
N LEU A 223 -11.29 9.75 16.74
CA LEU A 223 -11.77 11.10 16.39
C LEU A 223 -12.49 11.78 17.57
N ALA A 224 -13.12 11.02 18.47
CA ALA A 224 -13.71 11.58 19.70
C ALA A 224 -12.66 12.30 20.57
N GLU A 225 -11.43 11.77 20.67
CA GLU A 225 -10.33 12.44 21.38
C GLU A 225 -10.00 13.82 20.77
N TRP A 226 -10.08 13.96 19.45
CA TRP A 226 -9.81 15.23 18.77
C TRP A 226 -10.96 16.22 18.90
N LEU A 227 -12.19 15.75 18.84
CA LEU A 227 -13.38 16.56 19.13
C LEU A 227 -13.32 17.11 20.56
N ASP A 228 -12.98 16.27 21.54
CA ASP A 228 -12.85 16.65 22.93
C ASP A 228 -11.68 17.63 23.19
N ALA A 229 -10.58 17.51 22.43
CA ALA A 229 -9.43 18.42 22.51
C ALA A 229 -9.69 19.80 21.83
N GLY A 230 -10.75 19.90 21.04
CA GLY A 230 -11.12 21.08 20.28
C GLY A 230 -10.52 21.11 18.86
N LEU A 231 -11.41 21.25 17.89
CA LEU A 231 -11.03 21.34 16.47
C LEU A 231 -10.33 22.67 16.19
N GLN A 232 -9.45 22.67 15.21
CA GLN A 232 -8.71 23.84 14.79
C GLN A 232 -9.16 24.30 13.39
N GLU A 233 -9.02 25.59 13.12
CA GLU A 233 -9.20 26.12 11.76
C GLU A 233 -8.13 25.57 10.83
N TRP A 234 -8.52 25.35 9.60
CA TRP A 234 -7.66 24.72 8.59
C TRP A 234 -7.31 25.69 7.46
N ASP A 235 -6.02 25.89 7.21
CA ASP A 235 -5.50 26.71 6.12
C ASP A 235 -5.76 26.04 4.76
N ILE A 236 -6.67 26.63 3.98
CA ILE A 236 -7.11 26.13 2.69
C ILE A 236 -6.47 26.87 1.50
N SER A 237 -5.52 27.75 1.74
CA SER A 237 -4.89 28.57 0.70
C SER A 237 -3.40 28.32 0.53
N ARG A 238 -2.91 28.56 -0.69
CA ARG A 238 -1.48 28.56 -1.02
C ARG A 238 -1.16 29.76 -1.90
N ASP A 239 0.03 30.30 -1.72
CA ASP A 239 0.55 31.40 -2.52
C ASP A 239 1.12 30.93 -3.87
N ALA A 240 1.06 31.80 -4.88
CA ALA A 240 1.78 31.61 -6.13
C ALA A 240 3.32 31.58 -5.90
N PRO A 241 4.11 30.80 -6.68
CA PRO A 241 3.65 29.89 -7.73
C PRO A 241 3.11 28.57 -7.16
N TYR A 242 2.00 28.11 -7.65
CA TYR A 242 1.35 26.86 -7.24
C TYR A 242 0.58 26.25 -8.40
N PHE A 243 0.62 24.95 -8.58
CA PHE A 243 -0.18 24.26 -9.57
C PHE A 243 -1.50 23.81 -8.93
N GLY A 244 -2.60 24.42 -9.32
CA GLY A 244 -3.94 24.19 -8.77
C GLY A 244 -4.92 25.23 -9.25
N PHE A 245 -6.12 25.28 -8.66
CA PHE A 245 -7.13 26.29 -8.98
C PHE A 245 -6.96 27.53 -8.11
N GLU A 246 -7.04 28.68 -8.74
CA GLU A 246 -7.02 29.97 -8.04
C GLU A 246 -8.32 30.16 -7.23
N ILE A 247 -8.21 30.71 -6.03
CA ILE A 247 -9.37 31.01 -5.18
C ILE A 247 -10.13 32.20 -5.80
N PRO A 248 -11.46 32.12 -6.00
CA PRO A 248 -12.25 33.20 -6.47
C PRO A 248 -12.03 34.48 -5.66
N ASP A 249 -11.93 35.64 -6.34
CA ASP A 249 -11.72 36.97 -5.74
C ASP A 249 -10.44 37.16 -4.90
N ALA A 250 -9.48 36.18 -4.99
CA ALA A 250 -8.20 36.23 -4.29
C ALA A 250 -7.01 36.02 -5.25
N PRO A 251 -6.65 37.01 -6.10
CA PRO A 251 -5.60 36.86 -7.10
C PRO A 251 -4.27 36.40 -6.49
N GLY A 252 -3.64 35.39 -7.11
CA GLY A 252 -2.39 34.79 -6.64
C GLY A 252 -2.52 33.88 -5.45
N LYS A 253 -3.76 33.53 -5.06
CA LYS A 253 -4.06 32.52 -4.04
C LYS A 253 -4.72 31.31 -4.67
N TYR A 254 -4.29 30.12 -4.28
CA TYR A 254 -4.74 28.86 -4.83
C TYR A 254 -5.34 28.00 -3.73
N PHE A 255 -6.30 27.15 -4.07
CA PHE A 255 -6.80 26.15 -3.16
C PHE A 255 -5.69 25.16 -2.77
N TYR A 256 -5.60 24.88 -1.49
CA TYR A 256 -4.75 23.81 -1.01
C TYR A 256 -5.28 22.46 -1.50
N VAL A 257 -4.39 21.61 -2.00
CA VAL A 257 -4.72 20.31 -2.61
C VAL A 257 -5.69 19.43 -1.78
N TRP A 258 -5.64 19.49 -0.46
CA TRP A 258 -6.57 18.75 0.38
C TRP A 258 -7.98 19.32 0.45
N LEU A 259 -8.21 20.54 -0.05
CA LEU A 259 -9.57 21.05 -0.24
C LEU A 259 -10.17 20.47 -1.52
N ASP A 260 -9.47 20.54 -2.64
CA ASP A 260 -10.00 20.14 -3.93
C ASP A 260 -9.85 18.64 -4.25
N ALA A 261 -8.96 17.92 -3.55
CA ALA A 261 -8.80 16.49 -3.73
C ALA A 261 -10.10 15.69 -3.45
N PRO A 262 -10.75 15.78 -2.28
CA PRO A 262 -11.98 15.03 -2.04
C PRO A 262 -13.14 15.50 -2.93
N ILE A 263 -13.13 16.72 -3.43
CA ILE A 263 -14.09 17.23 -4.42
C ILE A 263 -13.97 16.44 -5.74
N GLY A 264 -12.80 15.86 -6.01
CA GLY A 264 -12.58 14.97 -7.14
C GLY A 264 -13.54 13.78 -7.20
N TYR A 265 -14.11 13.36 -6.06
CA TYR A 265 -15.17 12.33 -6.04
C TYR A 265 -16.45 12.81 -6.72
N LEU A 266 -16.87 14.05 -6.43
CA LEU A 266 -17.99 14.69 -7.11
C LEU A 266 -17.70 14.86 -8.60
N ALA A 267 -16.53 15.38 -8.93
CA ALA A 267 -16.11 15.67 -10.30
C ALA A 267 -16.04 14.38 -11.15
N SER A 268 -15.42 13.32 -10.65
CA SER A 268 -15.36 12.05 -11.36
C SER A 268 -16.74 11.45 -11.58
N PHE A 269 -17.60 11.46 -10.57
CA PHE A 269 -18.96 10.98 -10.73
C PHE A 269 -19.80 11.86 -11.66
N LYS A 270 -19.65 13.20 -11.59
CA LYS A 270 -20.33 14.12 -12.49
C LYS A 270 -19.95 13.87 -13.95
N ASN A 271 -18.68 13.64 -14.21
CA ASN A 271 -18.18 13.30 -15.55
C ASN A 271 -18.79 11.98 -16.04
N LEU A 272 -18.88 10.95 -15.20
CA LEU A 272 -19.57 9.70 -15.50
C LEU A 272 -21.05 9.95 -15.81
N CYS A 273 -21.74 10.71 -14.96
CA CYS A 273 -23.15 11.04 -15.14
C CYS A 273 -23.42 11.74 -16.48
N ASN A 274 -22.60 12.72 -16.86
CA ASN A 274 -22.71 13.43 -18.13
C ASN A 274 -22.53 12.49 -19.34
N ARG A 275 -21.63 11.50 -19.22
CA ARG A 275 -21.35 10.54 -20.30
C ARG A 275 -22.42 9.47 -20.45
N GLU A 276 -22.92 8.92 -19.33
CA GLU A 276 -23.82 7.76 -19.30
C GLU A 276 -25.30 8.14 -19.09
N GLY A 277 -25.62 9.41 -18.87
CA GLY A 277 -27.00 9.87 -18.61
C GLY A 277 -27.52 9.51 -17.22
N ILE A 278 -26.62 9.34 -16.23
CA ILE A 278 -26.97 9.07 -14.84
C ILE A 278 -27.38 10.37 -14.15
N ASP A 279 -28.38 10.30 -13.28
CA ASP A 279 -28.81 11.44 -12.49
C ASP A 279 -27.84 11.68 -11.31
N PHE A 280 -27.02 12.73 -11.40
CA PHE A 280 -26.08 13.11 -10.36
C PHE A 280 -26.78 13.48 -9.04
N GLU A 281 -27.89 14.22 -9.11
CA GLU A 281 -28.63 14.67 -7.93
C GLU A 281 -29.26 13.50 -7.16
N HIS A 282 -29.62 12.41 -7.87
CA HIS A 282 -30.10 11.19 -7.22
C HIS A 282 -29.09 10.65 -6.19
N PHE A 283 -27.80 10.81 -6.41
CA PHE A 283 -26.73 10.34 -5.51
C PHE A 283 -26.30 11.38 -4.50
N TRP A 284 -26.21 12.65 -4.88
CA TRP A 284 -25.50 13.68 -4.08
C TRP A 284 -26.38 14.73 -3.42
N LYS A 285 -27.67 14.87 -3.74
CA LYS A 285 -28.53 15.80 -3.01
C LYS A 285 -28.66 15.43 -1.53
N ALA A 286 -28.87 16.44 -0.67
CA ALA A 286 -28.84 16.26 0.79
C ALA A 286 -29.81 15.20 1.33
N ASP A 287 -30.99 15.02 0.72
CA ASP A 287 -32.01 14.06 1.09
C ASP A 287 -31.97 12.74 0.27
N SER A 288 -30.88 12.48 -0.45
CA SER A 288 -30.71 11.26 -1.24
C SER A 288 -30.74 10.01 -0.38
N THR A 289 -31.40 8.98 -0.88
CA THR A 289 -31.43 7.62 -0.31
C THR A 289 -30.41 6.68 -0.93
N ALA A 290 -29.68 7.12 -1.99
CA ALA A 290 -28.54 6.40 -2.52
C ALA A 290 -27.44 6.28 -1.49
N GLU A 291 -26.56 5.31 -1.60
CA GLU A 291 -25.48 5.07 -0.65
C GLU A 291 -24.15 5.55 -1.21
N VAL A 292 -23.32 6.20 -0.41
CA VAL A 292 -21.98 6.67 -0.80
C VAL A 292 -20.95 6.13 0.17
N TYR A 293 -19.96 5.38 -0.34
CA TYR A 293 -18.91 4.74 0.44
C TYR A 293 -17.54 5.20 0.00
N HIS A 294 -16.71 5.61 0.96
CA HIS A 294 -15.31 5.93 0.74
C HIS A 294 -14.41 4.85 1.37
N PHE A 295 -13.52 4.27 0.58
CA PHE A 295 -12.42 3.41 1.05
C PHE A 295 -11.15 4.24 1.09
N ILE A 296 -10.45 4.27 2.22
CA ILE A 296 -9.29 5.14 2.43
C ILE A 296 -8.20 4.47 3.28
N GLY A 297 -6.97 4.94 3.17
CA GLY A 297 -5.91 4.66 4.13
C GLY A 297 -6.16 5.37 5.47
N LYS A 298 -5.72 4.77 6.57
CA LYS A 298 -5.90 5.34 7.92
C LYS A 298 -5.19 6.68 8.14
N ASP A 299 -4.22 7.02 7.32
CA ASP A 299 -3.45 8.28 7.38
C ASP A 299 -4.24 9.51 6.94
N ILE A 300 -5.31 9.33 6.18
CA ILE A 300 -6.15 10.42 5.66
C ILE A 300 -7.56 10.45 6.28
N ILE A 301 -7.75 9.75 7.39
CA ILE A 301 -9.04 9.72 8.11
C ILE A 301 -9.53 11.13 8.44
N ASN A 302 -8.64 12.02 8.87
CA ASN A 302 -9.02 13.39 9.26
C ASN A 302 -9.67 14.16 8.14
N PHE A 303 -9.13 14.05 6.94
CA PHE A 303 -9.69 14.75 5.77
C PHE A 303 -11.06 14.20 5.39
N HIS A 304 -11.27 12.89 5.48
CA HIS A 304 -12.51 12.23 5.06
C HIS A 304 -13.59 12.15 6.15
N ALA A 305 -13.20 12.29 7.43
CA ALA A 305 -14.13 12.16 8.53
C ALA A 305 -14.37 13.47 9.31
N LEU A 306 -13.64 14.54 9.00
CA LEU A 306 -13.86 15.87 9.61
C LEU A 306 -14.08 16.93 8.52
N PHE A 307 -13.10 17.18 7.66
CA PHE A 307 -13.19 18.26 6.66
C PHE A 307 -14.24 17.97 5.59
N TRP A 308 -14.15 16.81 4.96
CA TRP A 308 -15.03 16.45 3.83
C TRP A 308 -16.52 16.43 4.19
N PRO A 309 -16.98 15.76 5.26
CA PRO A 309 -18.38 15.79 5.64
C PRO A 309 -18.86 17.19 6.05
N SER A 310 -18.00 18.04 6.61
CA SER A 310 -18.35 19.43 6.95
C SER A 310 -18.56 20.27 5.70
N MET A 311 -17.67 20.17 4.70
CA MET A 311 -17.81 20.86 3.42
C MET A 311 -19.07 20.42 2.67
N LEU A 312 -19.34 19.12 2.61
CA LEU A 312 -20.55 18.59 1.98
C LEU A 312 -21.81 19.06 2.67
N HIS A 313 -21.84 19.03 3.99
CA HIS A 313 -23.00 19.43 4.79
C HIS A 313 -23.37 20.89 4.54
N ASP A 314 -22.38 21.78 4.60
CA ASP A 314 -22.59 23.22 4.42
C ASP A 314 -22.98 23.56 2.95
N ALA A 315 -22.40 22.88 1.99
CA ALA A 315 -22.69 23.08 0.57
C ALA A 315 -24.00 22.41 0.09
N GLY A 316 -24.78 21.83 0.99
CA GLY A 316 -26.08 21.23 0.68
C GLY A 316 -26.01 19.87 -0.02
N PHE A 317 -24.87 19.19 0.05
CA PHE A 317 -24.72 17.80 -0.40
C PHE A 317 -24.99 16.83 0.75
N ARG A 318 -25.32 15.58 0.38
CA ARG A 318 -25.35 14.49 1.36
C ARG A 318 -23.92 14.14 1.83
N THR A 319 -23.81 13.73 3.08
CA THR A 319 -22.55 13.16 3.61
C THR A 319 -22.42 11.67 3.28
N PRO A 320 -21.22 11.08 3.31
CA PRO A 320 -21.02 9.67 3.06
C PRO A 320 -21.88 8.78 3.97
N THR A 321 -22.38 7.67 3.43
CA THR A 321 -23.04 6.60 4.20
C THR A 321 -22.04 5.98 5.15
N ALA A 322 -20.81 5.71 4.66
CA ALA A 322 -19.70 5.34 5.52
C ALA A 322 -18.35 5.70 4.88
N VAL A 323 -17.37 5.92 5.75
CA VAL A 323 -15.94 6.02 5.41
C VAL A 323 -15.22 4.85 6.08
N TRP A 324 -14.61 4.00 5.25
CA TRP A 324 -13.96 2.78 5.68
C TRP A 324 -12.45 2.88 5.51
N ALA A 325 -11.76 2.91 6.64
CA ALA A 325 -10.32 3.00 6.67
C ALA A 325 -9.67 1.61 6.76
N HIS A 326 -8.49 1.46 6.19
CA HIS A 326 -7.63 0.30 6.32
C HIS A 326 -6.24 0.68 6.86
N GLY A 327 -5.51 -0.32 7.39
CA GLY A 327 -4.13 -0.16 7.86
C GLY A 327 -3.11 -0.12 6.72
N PHE A 328 -1.85 0.07 7.08
CA PHE A 328 -0.74 0.05 6.11
C PHE A 328 -0.32 -1.36 5.73
N VAL A 329 0.38 -1.47 4.59
CA VAL A 329 1.05 -2.70 4.18
C VAL A 329 2.51 -2.67 4.64
N THR A 330 2.91 -3.70 5.37
CA THR A 330 4.33 -4.02 5.62
C THR A 330 4.77 -5.19 4.74
N VAL A 331 6.05 -5.37 4.54
CA VAL A 331 6.60 -6.50 3.79
C VAL A 331 7.60 -7.23 4.69
N ASN A 332 7.34 -8.51 4.97
CA ASN A 332 8.13 -9.33 5.89
C ASN A 332 8.34 -8.65 7.26
N GLY A 333 7.26 -8.12 7.84
CA GLY A 333 7.23 -7.47 9.16
C GLY A 333 7.91 -6.10 9.23
N LYS A 334 8.27 -5.50 8.10
CA LYS A 334 8.97 -4.22 8.06
C LYS A 334 8.25 -3.24 7.13
N LYS A 335 8.36 -1.94 7.43
CA LYS A 335 7.91 -0.90 6.50
C LYS A 335 8.58 -1.08 5.14
N MET A 336 7.84 -0.83 4.07
CA MET A 336 8.39 -0.85 2.71
C MET A 336 9.60 0.09 2.62
N SER A 337 10.69 -0.42 2.06
CA SER A 337 11.96 0.30 1.97
C SER A 337 12.60 0.07 0.62
N LYS A 338 13.00 1.17 0.00
CA LYS A 338 13.71 1.16 -1.28
C LYS A 338 15.03 0.40 -1.19
N SER A 339 15.84 0.69 -0.19
CA SER A 339 17.17 0.07 -0.01
C SER A 339 17.13 -1.44 0.21
N ARG A 340 16.00 -1.98 0.68
CA ARG A 340 15.80 -3.42 0.88
C ARG A 340 15.07 -4.12 -0.28
N GLY A 341 14.68 -3.40 -1.33
CA GLY A 341 13.87 -3.93 -2.43
C GLY A 341 12.44 -4.32 -2.02
N THR A 342 11.99 -3.91 -0.84
CA THR A 342 10.64 -4.19 -0.34
C THR A 342 9.64 -3.08 -0.68
N PHE A 343 10.07 -2.05 -1.39
CA PHE A 343 9.21 -1.04 -1.99
C PHE A 343 8.87 -1.48 -3.42
N ILE A 344 7.91 -2.41 -3.52
CA ILE A 344 7.57 -3.07 -4.78
C ILE A 344 6.54 -2.22 -5.52
N MET A 345 6.88 -1.82 -6.76
CA MET A 345 5.98 -1.12 -7.66
C MET A 345 4.94 -2.08 -8.24
N ALA A 346 3.77 -1.56 -8.60
CA ALA A 346 2.71 -2.33 -9.26
C ALA A 346 3.22 -3.00 -10.54
N ARG A 347 3.94 -2.25 -11.39
CA ARG A 347 4.51 -2.76 -12.63
C ARG A 347 5.49 -3.91 -12.38
N THR A 348 6.45 -3.72 -11.45
CA THR A 348 7.42 -4.76 -11.10
C THR A 348 6.75 -6.06 -10.65
N TYR A 349 5.67 -5.95 -9.86
CA TYR A 349 4.90 -7.14 -9.49
C TYR A 349 4.27 -7.82 -10.71
N LEU A 350 3.64 -7.05 -11.60
CA LEU A 350 2.96 -7.56 -12.80
C LEU A 350 3.91 -8.26 -13.78
N ASP A 351 5.16 -7.81 -13.87
CA ASP A 351 6.17 -8.40 -14.74
C ASP A 351 6.65 -9.79 -14.25
N HIS A 352 6.42 -10.13 -12.99
CA HIS A 352 6.93 -11.35 -12.38
C HIS A 352 5.86 -12.32 -11.88
N LEU A 353 4.69 -11.81 -11.45
CA LEU A 353 3.67 -12.60 -10.77
C LEU A 353 2.26 -12.29 -11.30
N ASN A 354 1.38 -13.29 -11.20
CA ASN A 354 -0.01 -13.12 -11.56
C ASN A 354 -0.73 -12.19 -10.55
N PRO A 355 -1.44 -11.16 -11.02
CA PRO A 355 -2.14 -10.19 -10.16
C PRO A 355 -3.21 -10.83 -9.26
N GLU A 356 -3.88 -11.90 -9.70
CA GLU A 356 -4.92 -12.56 -8.90
C GLU A 356 -4.37 -13.22 -7.62
N TYR A 357 -3.07 -13.57 -7.61
CA TYR A 357 -2.44 -14.11 -6.41
C TYR A 357 -2.33 -13.07 -5.29
N LEU A 358 -2.01 -11.81 -5.63
CA LEU A 358 -1.99 -10.71 -4.68
C LEU A 358 -3.40 -10.37 -4.21
N ARG A 359 -4.39 -10.33 -5.13
CA ARG A 359 -5.80 -10.10 -4.82
C ARG A 359 -6.29 -11.12 -3.79
N TYR A 360 -6.01 -12.40 -4.02
CA TYR A 360 -6.37 -13.47 -3.08
C TYR A 360 -5.67 -13.33 -1.74
N TYR A 361 -4.36 -13.08 -1.73
CA TYR A 361 -3.60 -12.94 -0.49
C TYR A 361 -4.11 -11.77 0.36
N PHE A 362 -4.36 -10.64 -0.27
CA PHE A 362 -4.94 -9.49 0.41
C PHE A 362 -6.34 -9.84 0.96
N ALA A 363 -7.20 -10.41 0.15
CA ALA A 363 -8.53 -10.85 0.61
C ALA A 363 -8.44 -11.82 1.78
N ALA A 364 -7.49 -12.78 1.77
CA ALA A 364 -7.33 -13.77 2.84
C ALA A 364 -6.82 -13.19 4.17
N LYS A 365 -6.22 -11.98 4.15
CA LYS A 365 -5.69 -11.28 5.33
C LYS A 365 -6.58 -10.12 5.80
N LEU A 366 -7.35 -9.51 4.90
CA LEU A 366 -8.15 -8.33 5.20
C LEU A 366 -9.28 -8.64 6.19
N THR A 367 -9.40 -7.74 7.16
CA THR A 367 -10.53 -7.63 8.09
C THR A 367 -11.26 -6.33 7.83
N GLY A 368 -12.43 -6.12 8.44
CA GLY A 368 -13.14 -4.84 8.43
C GLY A 368 -12.51 -3.74 9.30
N GLY A 369 -11.33 -3.99 9.88
CA GLY A 369 -10.62 -3.09 10.81
C GLY A 369 -9.54 -2.24 10.16
N VAL A 370 -8.77 -1.53 11.01
CA VAL A 370 -7.71 -0.58 10.62
C VAL A 370 -6.29 -1.09 10.94
N ASP A 371 -6.16 -2.38 11.22
CA ASP A 371 -4.88 -2.99 11.55
C ASP A 371 -3.96 -3.06 10.33
N ASP A 372 -2.65 -2.90 10.57
CA ASP A 372 -1.65 -3.04 9.52
C ASP A 372 -1.57 -4.49 9.05
N MET A 373 -1.40 -4.68 7.75
CA MET A 373 -1.30 -5.98 7.12
C MET A 373 0.13 -6.27 6.70
N ASP A 374 0.63 -7.45 7.05
CA ASP A 374 1.94 -7.90 6.59
C ASP A 374 1.84 -8.80 5.35
N LEU A 375 2.49 -8.39 4.26
CA LEU A 375 2.78 -9.22 3.11
C LEU A 375 4.05 -10.05 3.41
N ASN A 376 3.85 -11.19 4.06
CA ASN A 376 4.92 -12.18 4.20
C ASN A 376 5.01 -12.99 2.90
N LEU A 377 6.14 -12.91 2.20
CA LEU A 377 6.29 -13.47 0.86
C LEU A 377 6.33 -15.01 0.83
N GLU A 378 6.80 -15.65 1.91
CA GLU A 378 6.74 -17.10 2.04
C GLU A 378 5.31 -17.58 2.29
N ASP A 379 4.57 -16.94 3.21
CA ASP A 379 3.14 -17.22 3.46
C ASP A 379 2.31 -16.95 2.21
N PHE A 380 2.65 -15.90 1.44
CA PHE A 380 2.02 -15.62 0.15
C PHE A 380 2.15 -16.78 -0.83
N ALA A 381 3.37 -17.27 -1.07
CA ALA A 381 3.60 -18.39 -1.97
C ALA A 381 2.92 -19.68 -1.44
N ALA A 382 3.03 -19.95 -0.14
CA ALA A 382 2.41 -21.11 0.48
C ALA A 382 0.88 -21.10 0.35
N ARG A 383 0.22 -19.96 0.61
CA ARG A 383 -1.24 -19.83 0.50
C ARG A 383 -1.73 -19.96 -0.94
N VAL A 384 -1.12 -19.27 -1.90
CA VAL A 384 -1.50 -19.42 -3.31
C VAL A 384 -1.37 -20.88 -3.75
N ASN A 385 -0.27 -21.53 -3.41
CA ASN A 385 -0.01 -22.91 -3.79
C ASN A 385 -0.92 -23.93 -3.10
N SER A 386 -1.24 -23.72 -1.82
CA SER A 386 -2.12 -24.62 -1.07
C SER A 386 -3.59 -24.39 -1.39
N ASP A 387 -4.04 -23.16 -1.27
CA ASP A 387 -5.47 -22.84 -1.31
C ASP A 387 -6.02 -22.80 -2.73
N LEU A 388 -5.37 -22.04 -3.63
CA LEU A 388 -5.87 -21.89 -4.98
C LEU A 388 -5.51 -23.09 -5.86
N VAL A 389 -4.23 -23.43 -5.97
CA VAL A 389 -3.77 -24.51 -6.86
C VAL A 389 -4.06 -25.87 -6.27
N GLY A 390 -3.71 -26.07 -4.98
CA GLY A 390 -3.79 -27.38 -4.31
C GLY A 390 -5.21 -27.77 -3.89
N LYS A 391 -6.10 -26.80 -3.64
CA LYS A 391 -7.49 -27.08 -3.25
C LYS A 391 -8.46 -26.75 -4.37
N VAL A 392 -8.67 -25.47 -4.72
CA VAL A 392 -9.73 -25.05 -5.61
C VAL A 392 -9.58 -25.60 -7.03
N VAL A 393 -8.48 -25.27 -7.70
CA VAL A 393 -8.25 -25.71 -9.09
C VAL A 393 -8.09 -27.23 -9.19
N ASN A 394 -7.56 -27.86 -8.13
CA ASN A 394 -7.35 -29.30 -8.06
C ASN A 394 -8.66 -30.09 -8.20
N ILE A 395 -9.79 -29.61 -7.66
CA ILE A 395 -11.10 -30.25 -7.78
C ILE A 395 -11.48 -30.42 -9.26
N ALA A 396 -11.39 -29.33 -10.03
CA ALA A 396 -11.71 -29.34 -11.45
C ALA A 396 -10.72 -30.22 -12.25
N SER A 397 -9.41 -30.10 -11.98
CA SER A 397 -8.38 -30.84 -12.73
C SER A 397 -8.49 -32.36 -12.55
N ARG A 398 -8.91 -32.84 -11.37
CA ARG A 398 -9.08 -34.26 -11.04
C ARG A 398 -10.38 -34.87 -11.58
N SER A 399 -11.36 -34.05 -11.96
CA SER A 399 -12.69 -34.50 -12.36
C SER A 399 -12.98 -34.28 -13.85
N ALA A 400 -12.59 -33.11 -14.40
CA ALA A 400 -12.92 -32.71 -15.76
C ALA A 400 -12.37 -33.65 -16.84
N GLY A 401 -11.19 -34.22 -16.62
CA GLY A 401 -10.54 -35.13 -17.57
C GLY A 401 -11.35 -36.41 -17.84
N PHE A 402 -12.06 -36.92 -16.85
CA PHE A 402 -12.93 -38.11 -17.01
C PHE A 402 -14.17 -37.73 -17.82
N ILE A 403 -14.80 -36.60 -17.51
CA ILE A 403 -15.99 -36.11 -18.23
C ILE A 403 -15.64 -35.90 -19.72
N THR A 404 -14.54 -35.21 -20.01
CA THR A 404 -14.15 -34.92 -21.39
C THR A 404 -13.77 -36.17 -22.20
N LYS A 405 -13.07 -37.15 -21.58
CA LYS A 405 -12.53 -38.29 -22.29
C LYS A 405 -13.52 -39.46 -22.46
N ARG A 406 -14.44 -39.63 -21.50
CA ARG A 406 -15.36 -40.79 -21.47
C ARG A 406 -16.79 -40.45 -21.78
N PHE A 407 -17.20 -39.21 -21.59
CA PHE A 407 -18.58 -38.78 -21.68
C PHE A 407 -18.76 -37.61 -22.67
N ASP A 408 -17.85 -37.43 -23.61
CA ASP A 408 -17.85 -36.37 -24.64
C ASP A 408 -18.13 -34.96 -24.07
N GLY A 409 -17.63 -34.70 -22.88
CA GLY A 409 -17.84 -33.44 -22.17
C GLY A 409 -19.21 -33.29 -21.49
N GLN A 410 -20.06 -34.35 -21.47
CA GLN A 410 -21.38 -34.30 -20.88
C GLN A 410 -21.36 -34.66 -19.39
N LEU A 411 -21.86 -33.75 -18.54
CA LEU A 411 -22.14 -34.02 -17.13
C LEU A 411 -23.37 -34.93 -17.01
N GLY A 412 -23.40 -35.76 -15.98
CA GLY A 412 -24.54 -36.61 -15.65
C GLY A 412 -25.53 -35.93 -14.70
N LYS A 413 -26.19 -36.75 -13.89
CA LYS A 413 -27.07 -36.27 -12.82
C LYS A 413 -26.28 -35.97 -11.55
N VAL A 414 -26.76 -35.00 -10.79
CA VAL A 414 -26.27 -34.72 -9.42
C VAL A 414 -26.86 -35.77 -8.46
N THR A 415 -26.04 -36.34 -7.61
CA THR A 415 -26.43 -37.35 -6.59
C THR A 415 -26.17 -36.89 -5.16
N GLU A 416 -25.23 -35.96 -4.94
CA GLU A 416 -24.82 -35.42 -3.63
C GLU A 416 -25.62 -34.16 -3.26
N HIS A 417 -26.95 -34.28 -3.19
CA HIS A 417 -27.85 -33.15 -2.95
C HIS A 417 -27.60 -32.47 -1.57
N ASP A 418 -27.30 -33.23 -0.53
CA ASP A 418 -27.08 -32.69 0.82
C ASP A 418 -25.79 -31.92 0.92
N LYS A 419 -24.68 -32.41 0.34
CA LYS A 419 -23.41 -31.69 0.30
C LYS A 419 -23.56 -30.36 -0.48
N LEU A 420 -24.20 -30.41 -1.65
CA LEU A 420 -24.44 -29.20 -2.43
C LEU A 420 -25.35 -28.20 -1.72
N ARG A 421 -26.32 -28.68 -0.91
CA ARG A 421 -27.12 -27.80 -0.06
C ARG A 421 -26.28 -27.09 0.97
N GLU A 422 -25.35 -27.78 1.63
CA GLU A 422 -24.39 -27.18 2.57
C GLU A 422 -23.59 -26.04 1.92
N PHE A 423 -23.10 -26.25 0.68
CA PHE A 423 -22.38 -25.20 -0.07
C PHE A 423 -23.26 -23.98 -0.36
N ILE A 424 -24.53 -24.19 -0.70
CA ILE A 424 -25.47 -23.08 -0.96
C ILE A 424 -25.79 -22.31 0.32
N GLU A 425 -26.05 -23.04 1.42
CA GLU A 425 -26.36 -22.43 2.73
C GLU A 425 -25.19 -21.62 3.28
N ALA A 426 -23.96 -22.10 3.11
CA ALA A 426 -22.74 -21.35 3.45
C ALA A 426 -22.63 -20.01 2.71
N GLY A 427 -23.28 -19.88 1.56
CA GLY A 427 -23.36 -18.63 0.82
C GLY A 427 -23.97 -17.47 1.61
N LYS A 428 -24.79 -17.73 2.64
CA LYS A 428 -25.35 -16.68 3.50
C LYS A 428 -24.27 -16.04 4.38
N ASP A 429 -23.43 -16.88 4.99
CA ASP A 429 -22.31 -16.41 5.83
C ASP A 429 -21.30 -15.67 4.96
N ILE A 430 -21.00 -16.18 3.76
CA ILE A 430 -20.09 -15.57 2.81
C ILE A 430 -20.60 -14.20 2.34
N GLU A 431 -21.93 -14.07 2.10
CA GLU A 431 -22.56 -12.79 1.80
C GLU A 431 -22.37 -11.76 2.90
N GLU A 432 -22.59 -12.15 4.16
CA GLU A 432 -22.40 -11.27 5.33
C GLU A 432 -20.94 -10.82 5.47
N PHE A 433 -20.00 -11.75 5.25
CA PHE A 433 -18.58 -11.43 5.31
C PHE A 433 -18.13 -10.47 4.20
N TYR A 434 -18.61 -10.65 2.96
CA TYR A 434 -18.32 -9.70 1.89
C TYR A 434 -18.93 -8.31 2.16
N GLU A 435 -20.20 -8.27 2.59
CA GLU A 435 -20.89 -7.02 2.89
C GLU A 435 -20.19 -6.24 4.00
N SER A 436 -19.75 -6.92 5.06
CA SER A 436 -19.03 -6.33 6.18
C SER A 436 -17.53 -6.13 5.95
N ARG A 437 -17.01 -6.47 4.77
CA ARG A 437 -15.57 -6.41 4.40
C ARG A 437 -14.68 -7.36 5.21
N GLU A 438 -15.26 -8.35 5.85
CA GLU A 438 -14.56 -9.42 6.55
C GLU A 438 -14.02 -10.47 5.55
N PHE A 439 -13.25 -10.00 4.55
CA PHE A 439 -12.82 -10.83 3.43
C PHE A 439 -12.01 -12.06 3.88
N GLY A 440 -11.18 -11.91 4.92
CA GLY A 440 -10.42 -13.04 5.47
C GLY A 440 -11.31 -14.14 6.04
N ARG A 441 -12.48 -13.79 6.60
CA ARG A 441 -13.48 -14.78 7.04
C ARG A 441 -14.18 -15.43 5.85
N ALA A 442 -14.51 -14.65 4.81
CA ALA A 442 -15.06 -15.18 3.58
C ALA A 442 -14.11 -16.20 2.93
N MET A 443 -12.84 -15.85 2.75
CA MET A 443 -11.84 -16.75 2.17
C MET A 443 -11.67 -18.02 3.00
N ARG A 444 -11.64 -17.93 4.31
CA ARG A 444 -11.57 -19.11 5.20
C ARG A 444 -12.76 -20.02 5.00
N ARG A 445 -13.99 -19.46 4.99
CA ARG A 445 -15.20 -20.26 4.79
C ARG A 445 -15.23 -20.96 3.41
N ILE A 446 -14.78 -20.27 2.37
CA ILE A 446 -14.67 -20.84 1.02
C ILE A 446 -13.63 -21.98 0.99
N MET A 447 -12.49 -21.83 1.69
CA MET A 447 -11.47 -22.88 1.76
C MET A 447 -11.92 -24.10 2.57
N GLU A 448 -12.75 -23.94 3.61
CA GLU A 448 -13.41 -25.05 4.31
C GLU A 448 -14.32 -25.86 3.35
N LEU A 449 -15.11 -25.17 2.52
CA LEU A 449 -15.89 -25.84 1.49
C LEU A 449 -15.02 -26.54 0.44
N ALA A 450 -13.89 -25.94 0.06
CA ALA A 450 -12.94 -26.57 -0.85
C ALA A 450 -12.31 -27.84 -0.26
N ASP A 451 -12.07 -27.88 1.05
CA ASP A 451 -11.61 -29.08 1.75
C ASP A 451 -12.66 -30.19 1.71
N ILE A 452 -13.93 -29.86 1.95
CA ILE A 452 -15.06 -30.82 1.82
C ILE A 452 -15.14 -31.41 0.41
N ALA A 453 -15.01 -30.56 -0.63
CA ALA A 453 -15.01 -31.02 -2.02
C ALA A 453 -13.82 -31.94 -2.35
N ASN A 454 -12.62 -31.59 -1.88
CA ASN A 454 -11.42 -32.43 -2.06
C ASN A 454 -11.55 -33.75 -1.30
N GLN A 455 -12.09 -33.74 -0.07
CA GLN A 455 -12.34 -34.95 0.70
C GLN A 455 -13.31 -35.87 -0.05
N TYR A 456 -14.42 -35.31 -0.57
CA TYR A 456 -15.36 -36.06 -1.41
C TYR A 456 -14.66 -36.77 -2.60
N VAL A 457 -13.84 -36.01 -3.37
CA VAL A 457 -13.09 -36.60 -4.50
C VAL A 457 -12.09 -37.66 -4.05
N ASN A 458 -11.47 -37.51 -2.86
CA ASN A 458 -10.56 -38.50 -2.29
C ASN A 458 -11.27 -39.75 -1.85
N ASP A 459 -12.45 -39.67 -1.23
CA ASP A 459 -13.22 -40.80 -0.74
C ASP A 459 -13.81 -41.61 -1.89
N GLU A 460 -14.37 -40.92 -2.92
CA GLU A 460 -14.96 -41.56 -4.09
C GLU A 460 -13.93 -42.10 -5.10
N GLN A 461 -12.71 -41.63 -5.08
CA GLN A 461 -11.58 -42.11 -5.90
C GLN A 461 -11.93 -42.32 -7.38
N PRO A 462 -12.34 -41.28 -8.16
CA PRO A 462 -12.75 -41.44 -9.54
C PRO A 462 -11.70 -42.12 -10.42
N TRP A 463 -10.40 -42.01 -10.09
CA TRP A 463 -9.32 -42.69 -10.80
C TRP A 463 -9.28 -44.20 -10.56
N VAL A 464 -9.87 -44.69 -9.48
CA VAL A 464 -10.03 -46.13 -9.20
C VAL A 464 -11.30 -46.62 -9.88
N ILE A 465 -12.42 -45.92 -9.71
CA ILE A 465 -13.70 -46.22 -10.37
C ILE A 465 -13.55 -46.32 -11.89
N ALA A 466 -12.78 -45.37 -12.49
CA ALA A 466 -12.51 -45.34 -13.93
C ALA A 466 -11.83 -46.62 -14.47
N LYS A 467 -11.27 -47.47 -13.64
CA LYS A 467 -10.62 -48.74 -14.03
C LYS A 467 -11.54 -49.96 -13.90
N GLN A 468 -12.75 -49.77 -13.35
CA GLN A 468 -13.70 -50.83 -13.10
C GLN A 468 -14.72 -50.88 -14.24
N GLU A 469 -15.02 -52.08 -14.77
CA GLU A 469 -16.02 -52.27 -15.79
C GLU A 469 -17.43 -52.03 -15.22
N GLY A 470 -18.32 -51.42 -16.03
CA GLY A 470 -19.72 -51.15 -15.67
C GLY A 470 -19.94 -50.05 -14.64
N GLN A 471 -18.89 -49.23 -14.28
CA GLN A 471 -19.00 -48.17 -13.31
C GLN A 471 -19.06 -46.76 -13.93
N ASP A 472 -19.36 -46.65 -15.21
CA ASP A 472 -19.36 -45.37 -15.94
C ASP A 472 -20.41 -44.37 -15.40
N GLU A 473 -21.65 -44.80 -15.08
CA GLU A 473 -22.64 -43.93 -14.46
C GLU A 473 -22.18 -43.37 -13.10
N LYS A 474 -21.56 -44.23 -12.29
CA LYS A 474 -21.01 -43.83 -10.99
C LYS A 474 -19.86 -42.81 -11.17
N LEU A 475 -18.96 -43.10 -12.08
CA LEU A 475 -17.84 -42.19 -12.40
C LEU A 475 -18.32 -40.81 -12.87
N GLN A 476 -19.32 -40.80 -13.79
CA GLN A 476 -19.90 -39.58 -14.29
C GLN A 476 -20.57 -38.78 -13.17
N ALA A 477 -21.37 -39.44 -12.30
CA ALA A 477 -22.01 -38.80 -11.17
C ALA A 477 -21.00 -38.18 -10.17
N ILE A 478 -19.93 -38.91 -9.82
CA ILE A 478 -18.88 -38.42 -8.93
C ILE A 478 -18.25 -37.13 -9.52
N CYS A 479 -17.84 -37.17 -10.78
CA CYS A 479 -17.23 -36.00 -11.43
C CYS A 479 -18.23 -34.84 -11.60
N THR A 480 -19.51 -35.12 -11.86
CA THR A 480 -20.58 -34.12 -11.95
C THR A 480 -20.76 -33.41 -10.61
N ASN A 481 -20.82 -34.15 -9.50
CA ASN A 481 -20.93 -33.58 -8.15
C ASN A 481 -19.72 -32.69 -7.83
N ALA A 482 -18.50 -33.16 -8.09
CA ALA A 482 -17.29 -32.40 -7.86
C ALA A 482 -17.24 -31.09 -8.66
N LEU A 483 -17.66 -31.11 -9.93
CA LEU A 483 -17.69 -29.92 -10.77
C LEU A 483 -18.82 -28.95 -10.38
N ASN A 484 -19.93 -29.41 -9.81
CA ASN A 484 -20.94 -28.54 -9.21
C ASN A 484 -20.44 -27.89 -7.92
N MET A 485 -19.68 -28.60 -7.08
CA MET A 485 -19.00 -27.98 -5.92
C MET A 485 -17.99 -26.95 -6.36
N PHE A 486 -17.17 -27.23 -7.38
CA PHE A 486 -16.24 -26.28 -7.96
C PHE A 486 -16.96 -25.04 -8.53
N HIS A 487 -18.07 -25.19 -9.22
CA HIS A 487 -18.89 -24.08 -9.74
C HIS A 487 -19.32 -23.12 -8.62
N LEU A 488 -19.78 -23.64 -7.48
CA LEU A 488 -20.16 -22.84 -6.32
C LEU A 488 -18.94 -22.12 -5.69
N LEU A 489 -17.82 -22.84 -5.53
CA LEU A 489 -16.59 -22.24 -5.00
C LEU A 489 -16.09 -21.07 -5.85
N ILE A 490 -16.05 -21.24 -7.16
CA ILE A 490 -15.63 -20.18 -8.08
C ILE A 490 -16.63 -19.02 -8.10
N THR A 491 -17.93 -19.30 -7.96
CA THR A 491 -18.95 -18.23 -7.82
C THR A 491 -18.63 -17.35 -6.59
N TYR A 492 -18.27 -17.95 -5.47
CA TYR A 492 -17.90 -17.21 -4.26
C TYR A 492 -16.55 -16.48 -4.37
N LEU A 493 -15.63 -17.02 -5.15
CA LEU A 493 -14.29 -16.41 -5.39
C LEU A 493 -14.30 -15.37 -6.52
N ALA A 494 -15.35 -15.30 -7.34
CA ALA A 494 -15.39 -14.44 -8.53
C ALA A 494 -15.09 -12.94 -8.25
N PRO A 495 -15.54 -12.34 -7.14
CA PRO A 495 -15.14 -10.97 -6.81
C PRO A 495 -13.62 -10.80 -6.61
N VAL A 496 -12.96 -11.83 -6.09
CA VAL A 496 -11.52 -11.82 -5.79
C VAL A 496 -10.67 -12.19 -7.00
N LEU A 497 -11.13 -13.18 -7.78
CA LEU A 497 -10.41 -13.83 -8.89
C LEU A 497 -11.18 -13.68 -10.22
N PRO A 498 -11.30 -12.46 -10.77
CA PRO A 498 -12.19 -12.21 -11.91
C PRO A 498 -11.79 -12.93 -13.21
N GLU A 499 -10.50 -13.07 -13.51
CA GLU A 499 -10.07 -13.76 -14.74
C GLU A 499 -10.14 -15.29 -14.59
N THR A 500 -9.84 -15.81 -13.40
CA THR A 500 -10.05 -17.23 -13.08
C THR A 500 -11.55 -17.58 -13.13
N ALA A 501 -12.41 -16.69 -12.62
CA ALA A 501 -13.86 -16.83 -12.73
C ALA A 501 -14.31 -16.90 -14.19
N LYS A 502 -13.89 -15.95 -15.01
CA LYS A 502 -14.20 -15.91 -16.46
C LYS A 502 -13.68 -17.15 -17.21
N ALA A 503 -12.46 -17.61 -16.89
CA ALA A 503 -11.94 -18.85 -17.46
C ALA A 503 -12.74 -20.08 -17.02
N SER A 504 -13.28 -20.06 -15.79
CA SER A 504 -14.14 -21.14 -15.26
C SER A 504 -15.52 -21.14 -15.89
N GLU A 505 -16.12 -19.97 -16.14
CA GLU A 505 -17.35 -19.86 -16.94
C GLU A 505 -17.19 -20.46 -18.33
N ALA A 506 -16.08 -20.10 -19.00
CA ALA A 506 -15.76 -20.65 -20.32
C ALA A 506 -15.54 -22.18 -20.28
N PHE A 507 -14.87 -22.69 -19.24
CA PHE A 507 -14.67 -24.12 -19.04
C PHE A 507 -15.97 -24.87 -18.75
N LEU A 508 -16.76 -24.38 -17.77
CA LEU A 508 -18.02 -25.00 -17.38
C LEU A 508 -19.15 -24.76 -18.38
N ASN A 509 -18.95 -23.88 -19.35
CA ASN A 509 -19.98 -23.41 -20.28
C ASN A 509 -21.26 -22.93 -19.57
N ALA A 510 -21.07 -22.25 -18.43
CA ALA A 510 -22.15 -21.80 -17.55
C ALA A 510 -21.74 -20.49 -16.86
N PRO A 511 -22.69 -19.54 -16.68
CA PRO A 511 -22.42 -18.30 -15.96
C PRO A 511 -22.27 -18.55 -14.46
N LEU A 512 -21.45 -17.74 -13.80
CA LEU A 512 -21.35 -17.68 -12.35
C LEU A 512 -22.39 -16.70 -11.80
N ASN A 513 -23.54 -17.23 -11.39
CA ASN A 513 -24.63 -16.41 -10.90
C ASN A 513 -24.76 -16.49 -9.37
N TRP A 514 -24.42 -15.41 -8.69
CA TRP A 514 -24.51 -15.33 -7.23
C TRP A 514 -25.94 -15.50 -6.70
N ASN A 515 -26.92 -14.96 -7.41
CA ASN A 515 -28.33 -14.97 -6.99
C ASN A 515 -29.06 -16.29 -7.32
N ASP A 516 -28.50 -17.13 -8.20
CA ASP A 516 -29.04 -18.42 -8.58
C ASP A 516 -28.10 -19.60 -8.27
N ARG A 517 -27.57 -19.61 -7.04
CA ARG A 517 -26.69 -20.68 -6.55
C ARG A 517 -27.35 -22.05 -6.47
N ALA A 518 -28.67 -22.09 -6.55
CA ALA A 518 -29.45 -23.34 -6.57
C ALA A 518 -29.37 -24.07 -7.92
N GLN A 519 -29.00 -23.39 -8.99
CA GLN A 519 -28.84 -23.99 -10.30
C GLN A 519 -27.79 -25.12 -10.28
N ARG A 520 -28.13 -26.23 -10.88
CA ARG A 520 -27.26 -27.39 -11.02
C ARG A 520 -26.82 -27.55 -12.46
N LEU A 521 -25.57 -27.92 -12.64
CA LEU A 521 -25.05 -28.35 -13.95
C LEU A 521 -25.32 -29.87 -14.10
N GLU A 522 -26.50 -30.22 -14.61
CA GLU A 522 -26.93 -31.60 -14.86
C GLU A 522 -27.23 -31.82 -16.33
N ASN A 523 -26.82 -32.94 -16.87
CA ASN A 523 -26.98 -33.26 -18.30
C ASN A 523 -26.47 -32.09 -19.18
N HIS A 524 -25.36 -31.50 -18.78
CA HIS A 524 -24.84 -30.24 -19.27
C HIS A 524 -23.44 -30.43 -19.88
N GLY A 525 -23.21 -29.79 -21.02
CA GLY A 525 -21.94 -29.90 -21.74
C GLY A 525 -20.89 -28.94 -21.21
N ILE A 526 -19.72 -29.45 -20.84
CA ILE A 526 -18.54 -28.63 -20.47
C ILE A 526 -17.48 -28.63 -21.58
N ASN A 527 -16.67 -27.60 -21.62
CA ASN A 527 -15.53 -27.51 -22.54
C ASN A 527 -14.28 -28.24 -21.97
N LYS A 528 -13.27 -28.39 -22.82
CA LYS A 528 -12.01 -29.01 -22.41
C LYS A 528 -11.34 -28.17 -21.32
N PHE A 529 -11.01 -28.78 -20.20
CA PHE A 529 -10.28 -28.13 -19.10
C PHE A 529 -8.86 -27.73 -19.53
N LYS A 530 -8.49 -26.50 -19.20
CA LYS A 530 -7.12 -25.99 -19.26
C LYS A 530 -6.72 -25.56 -17.84
N PRO A 531 -5.43 -25.68 -17.46
CA PRO A 531 -4.96 -25.21 -16.16
C PRO A 531 -5.38 -23.75 -15.93
N LEU A 532 -6.09 -23.50 -14.84
CA LEU A 532 -6.59 -22.16 -14.49
C LEU A 532 -5.52 -21.32 -13.78
N MET A 533 -4.63 -21.97 -13.03
CA MET A 533 -3.56 -21.33 -12.27
C MET A 533 -2.31 -22.19 -12.24
N ASN A 534 -1.17 -21.55 -12.04
CA ASN A 534 0.13 -22.18 -11.85
C ASN A 534 0.62 -21.97 -10.41
N ARG A 535 1.56 -22.82 -9.96
CA ARG A 535 2.21 -22.62 -8.67
C ARG A 535 3.14 -21.41 -8.71
N VAL A 536 3.19 -20.69 -7.59
CA VAL A 536 4.20 -19.65 -7.38
C VAL A 536 5.52 -20.33 -7.00
N ASP A 537 6.60 -19.96 -7.69
CA ASP A 537 7.96 -20.36 -7.37
C ASP A 537 8.67 -19.23 -6.60
N MET A 538 9.38 -19.54 -5.53
CA MET A 538 10.16 -18.57 -4.77
C MET A 538 11.20 -17.85 -5.63
N ALA A 539 11.77 -18.51 -6.63
CA ALA A 539 12.68 -17.88 -7.58
C ALA A 539 12.04 -16.70 -8.38
N GLN A 540 10.72 -16.73 -8.60
CA GLN A 540 10.00 -15.62 -9.22
C GLN A 540 9.89 -14.43 -8.25
N ILE A 541 9.65 -14.71 -6.97
CA ILE A 541 9.60 -13.70 -5.91
C ILE A 541 10.97 -13.04 -5.73
N GLU A 542 12.05 -13.83 -5.70
CA GLU A 542 13.41 -13.32 -5.60
C GLU A 542 13.75 -12.39 -6.77
N LYS A 543 13.42 -12.77 -8.01
CA LYS A 543 13.59 -11.92 -9.19
C LYS A 543 12.82 -10.61 -9.09
N MET A 544 11.57 -10.65 -8.60
CA MET A 544 10.78 -9.44 -8.36
C MET A 544 11.44 -8.52 -7.32
N LEU A 545 11.95 -9.08 -6.22
CA LEU A 545 12.65 -8.30 -5.20
C LEU A 545 13.95 -7.67 -5.74
N ASP A 546 14.70 -8.40 -6.56
CA ASP A 546 15.91 -7.88 -7.19
C ASP A 546 15.59 -6.77 -8.20
N ALA A 547 14.60 -6.96 -9.06
CA ALA A 547 14.11 -5.91 -9.96
C ALA A 547 13.64 -4.67 -9.18
N SER A 548 12.97 -4.85 -8.03
CA SER A 548 12.54 -3.74 -7.17
C SER A 548 13.70 -2.93 -6.56
N LYS A 549 14.92 -3.46 -6.52
CA LYS A 549 16.13 -2.72 -6.11
C LYS A 549 16.70 -1.89 -7.25
N GLU A 550 16.58 -2.36 -8.49
CA GLU A 550 17.17 -1.76 -9.68
C GLU A 550 16.31 -0.64 -10.29
N GLU A 551 14.98 -0.72 -10.20
CA GLU A 551 14.03 0.25 -10.77
C GLU A 551 14.03 1.63 -10.11
N LEU A 552 14.82 1.83 -9.09
CA LEU A 552 14.89 3.12 -8.44
C LEU A 552 15.76 4.05 -9.29
N PRO A 553 15.23 5.18 -9.79
CA PRO A 553 16.08 6.28 -10.19
C PRO A 553 16.98 6.55 -8.97
N ALA A 554 18.29 6.42 -9.18
CA ALA A 554 19.26 6.90 -8.22
C ALA A 554 18.73 8.25 -7.74
N ALA A 555 18.55 8.40 -6.42
CA ALA A 555 18.07 9.64 -5.84
C ALA A 555 18.83 10.74 -6.56
N THR A 556 18.10 11.61 -7.29
CA THR A 556 18.71 12.75 -8.00
C THR A 556 19.03 13.85 -7.00
N GLY A 557 19.76 13.50 -5.93
CA GLY A 557 20.76 14.36 -5.42
C GLY A 557 21.91 14.24 -6.44
N LYS A 558 22.48 15.33 -6.91
CA LYS A 558 23.81 15.31 -7.52
C LYS A 558 24.61 14.26 -6.76
N PRO A 559 25.24 13.27 -7.43
CA PRO A 559 26.15 12.40 -6.72
C PRO A 559 27.03 13.32 -5.89
N ALA A 560 27.10 13.08 -4.58
CA ALA A 560 28.10 13.71 -3.76
C ALA A 560 29.38 13.63 -4.59
N PRO A 561 30.15 14.73 -4.75
CA PRO A 561 31.29 14.73 -5.64
C PRO A 561 32.04 13.45 -5.37
N ALA A 562 32.24 12.63 -6.40
CA ALA A 562 32.75 11.27 -6.28
C ALA A 562 33.83 11.31 -5.24
N ALA A 563 33.58 10.69 -4.06
CA ALA A 563 34.61 10.57 -3.05
C ALA A 563 35.83 10.14 -3.83
N ASN A 564 36.99 10.78 -3.61
CA ASN A 564 38.24 10.35 -4.22
C ASN A 564 38.43 8.90 -3.77
N LEU A 565 37.78 7.99 -4.49
CA LEU A 565 37.95 6.56 -4.28
C LEU A 565 39.37 6.27 -4.74
N GLU A 566 40.17 5.77 -3.81
CA GLU A 566 41.48 5.26 -4.16
C GLU A 566 41.30 4.19 -5.25
N PRO A 567 42.15 4.16 -6.28
CA PRO A 567 42.10 3.13 -7.29
C PRO A 567 42.26 1.76 -6.63
N VAL A 568 41.61 0.74 -7.21
CA VAL A 568 41.81 -0.63 -6.74
C VAL A 568 43.31 -0.96 -6.78
N ALA A 569 43.81 -1.53 -5.68
CA ALA A 569 45.19 -1.99 -5.58
C ALA A 569 45.48 -3.13 -6.56
N ASP A 570 46.78 -3.43 -6.75
CA ASP A 570 47.21 -4.52 -7.63
C ASP A 570 46.58 -5.85 -7.25
N GLU A 571 46.35 -6.71 -8.25
CA GLU A 571 45.78 -8.04 -8.07
C GLU A 571 46.68 -8.89 -7.15
N ILE A 572 46.02 -9.64 -6.24
CA ILE A 572 46.68 -10.58 -5.35
C ILE A 572 46.17 -11.98 -5.58
N GLU A 573 46.99 -13.00 -5.32
CA GLU A 573 46.52 -14.39 -5.33
C GLU A 573 45.65 -14.70 -4.12
N PHE A 574 44.73 -15.65 -4.25
CA PHE A 574 43.89 -16.11 -3.13
C PHE A 574 44.70 -16.53 -1.91
N GLY A 575 45.88 -17.11 -2.13
CA GLY A 575 46.81 -17.47 -1.08
C GLY A 575 47.35 -16.29 -0.25
N ASP A 576 47.39 -15.09 -0.82
CA ASP A 576 47.80 -13.88 -0.10
C ASP A 576 46.63 -13.35 0.76
N PHE A 577 45.41 -13.36 0.22
CA PHE A 577 44.24 -13.02 1.01
C PHE A 577 44.01 -14.02 2.16
N ALA A 578 44.21 -15.31 1.94
CA ALA A 578 44.02 -16.36 2.96
C ALA A 578 44.95 -16.27 4.18
N LYS A 579 46.04 -15.45 4.08
CA LYS A 579 46.93 -15.16 5.19
C LYS A 579 46.32 -14.17 6.18
N VAL A 580 45.30 -13.43 5.78
CA VAL A 580 44.59 -12.48 6.66
C VAL A 580 43.48 -13.21 7.39
N ASP A 581 43.49 -13.19 8.72
CA ASP A 581 42.44 -13.79 9.55
C ASP A 581 41.44 -12.69 9.96
N LEU A 582 40.35 -12.60 9.17
CA LEU A 582 39.23 -11.70 9.46
C LEU A 582 38.23 -12.42 10.38
N ARG A 583 37.86 -11.76 11.50
CA ARG A 583 36.93 -12.28 12.49
C ARG A 583 35.78 -11.33 12.78
N VAL A 584 34.60 -11.90 13.04
CA VAL A 584 33.53 -11.17 13.70
C VAL A 584 33.94 -10.95 15.17
N ALA A 585 33.84 -9.73 15.63
CA ALA A 585 34.16 -9.36 17.00
C ALA A 585 33.01 -8.57 17.63
N LYS A 586 32.73 -8.78 18.91
CA LYS A 586 31.80 -7.95 19.68
C LYS A 586 32.55 -6.90 20.45
N ILE A 587 32.13 -5.66 20.30
CA ILE A 587 32.70 -4.55 21.12
C ILE A 587 32.11 -4.67 22.53
N VAL A 588 32.90 -5.18 23.46
CA VAL A 588 32.49 -5.37 24.87
C VAL A 588 32.56 -4.06 25.63
N LYS A 589 33.59 -3.26 25.34
CA LYS A 589 33.83 -1.96 25.97
C LYS A 589 34.44 -0.99 24.97
N ALA A 590 34.03 0.27 25.03
CA ALA A 590 34.63 1.35 24.29
C ALA A 590 34.96 2.53 25.25
N GLU A 591 36.15 3.10 25.15
CA GLU A 591 36.63 4.13 26.07
C GLU A 591 37.36 5.25 25.33
N HIS A 592 37.21 6.47 25.84
CA HIS A 592 38.09 7.57 25.44
C HIS A 592 39.53 7.32 25.91
N VAL A 593 40.48 7.72 25.08
CA VAL A 593 41.89 7.63 25.43
C VAL A 593 42.40 9.03 25.79
N ASP A 594 42.84 9.21 27.05
CA ASP A 594 43.34 10.48 27.54
C ASP A 594 44.58 10.92 26.75
N GLY A 595 44.55 12.14 26.24
CA GLY A 595 45.62 12.68 25.42
C GLY A 595 45.70 12.15 24.00
N ALA A 596 44.65 11.50 23.51
CA ALA A 596 44.50 11.11 22.10
C ALA A 596 43.28 11.81 21.45
N ASP A 597 43.56 12.55 20.36
CA ASP A 597 42.52 13.31 19.66
C ASP A 597 41.66 12.45 18.70
N LYS A 598 42.21 11.36 18.21
CA LYS A 598 41.60 10.53 17.15
C LYS A 598 41.24 9.12 17.57
N LEU A 599 41.69 8.65 18.74
CA LEU A 599 41.60 7.24 19.13
C LEU A 599 40.48 6.97 20.14
N LEU A 600 39.75 5.86 19.94
CA LEU A 600 39.02 5.15 20.98
C LEU A 600 39.74 3.83 21.27
N ARG A 601 39.73 3.41 22.56
CA ARG A 601 40.14 2.09 22.98
C ARG A 601 38.92 1.16 22.96
N LEU A 602 39.04 0.05 22.25
CA LEU A 602 38.01 -0.94 22.14
C LEU A 602 38.48 -2.26 22.76
N THR A 603 37.69 -2.86 23.63
CA THR A 603 37.83 -4.25 24.07
C THR A 603 36.91 -5.09 23.23
N LEU A 604 37.45 -6.04 22.47
CA LEU A 604 36.75 -6.84 21.46
C LEU A 604 36.76 -8.30 21.87
N ASP A 605 35.58 -8.90 22.05
CA ASP A 605 35.44 -10.35 22.19
C ASP A 605 35.43 -11.00 20.81
N ILE A 606 36.36 -11.92 20.55
CA ILE A 606 36.52 -12.68 19.32
C ILE A 606 36.13 -14.15 19.47
N GLY A 607 35.32 -14.49 20.49
CA GLY A 607 34.86 -15.87 20.77
C GLY A 607 35.91 -16.79 21.42
N HIS A 608 37.18 -16.42 21.34
CA HIS A 608 38.33 -17.12 21.94
C HIS A 608 39.13 -16.25 22.91
N GLY A 609 38.51 -15.23 23.43
CA GLY A 609 39.11 -14.27 24.34
C GLY A 609 38.98 -12.84 23.84
N GLU A 610 39.43 -11.91 24.67
CA GLU A 610 39.35 -10.46 24.38
C GLU A 610 40.62 -9.95 23.73
N ARG A 611 40.48 -8.92 22.89
CA ARG A 611 41.54 -8.17 22.24
C ARG A 611 41.38 -6.68 22.53
N ASN A 612 42.48 -6.01 22.86
CA ASN A 612 42.50 -4.57 23.03
C ASN A 612 42.97 -3.91 21.73
N VAL A 613 42.15 -3.02 21.16
CA VAL A 613 42.42 -2.35 19.88
C VAL A 613 42.23 -0.85 20.02
N PHE A 614 43.21 -0.07 19.54
CA PHE A 614 43.10 1.38 19.42
C PHE A 614 42.65 1.73 17.99
N ALA A 615 41.42 2.23 17.85
CA ALA A 615 40.80 2.57 16.57
C ALA A 615 40.70 4.08 16.37
N GLY A 616 41.07 4.57 15.19
CA GLY A 616 41.06 6.00 14.83
C GLY A 616 39.68 6.55 14.48
N ILE A 617 38.65 6.26 15.28
CA ILE A 617 37.22 6.48 14.98
C ILE A 617 36.57 7.48 15.95
N LYS A 618 37.31 8.13 16.83
CA LYS A 618 36.77 9.07 17.84
C LYS A 618 35.99 10.23 17.24
N SER A 619 36.33 10.63 16.01
CA SER A 619 35.65 11.74 15.32
C SER A 619 34.27 11.35 14.76
N ALA A 620 34.02 10.03 14.57
CA ALA A 620 32.80 9.49 13.96
C ALA A 620 31.90 8.76 14.96
N TYR A 621 32.45 8.29 16.10
CA TYR A 621 31.71 7.49 17.07
C TYR A 621 31.97 7.93 18.51
N LYS A 622 30.92 7.82 19.33
CA LYS A 622 31.04 7.89 20.79
C LYS A 622 31.15 6.47 21.37
N PRO A 623 31.83 6.30 22.51
CA PRO A 623 31.95 4.98 23.16
C PRO A 623 30.62 4.28 23.39
N GLU A 624 29.63 5.01 23.87
CA GLU A 624 28.26 4.49 24.17
C GLU A 624 27.52 3.96 22.93
N ASP A 625 27.86 4.47 21.74
CA ASP A 625 27.24 4.04 20.48
C ASP A 625 27.87 2.75 19.92
N LEU A 626 28.97 2.30 20.49
CA LEU A 626 29.79 1.18 20.03
C LEU A 626 29.62 -0.06 20.88
N GLU A 627 29.38 0.05 22.17
CA GLU A 627 29.27 -1.07 23.08
C GLU A 627 28.10 -1.99 22.71
N GLY A 628 28.36 -3.28 22.68
CA GLY A 628 27.38 -4.32 22.28
C GLY A 628 27.30 -4.58 20.78
N ARG A 629 27.87 -3.74 19.91
CA ARG A 629 27.85 -3.91 18.44
C ARG A 629 28.80 -5.01 17.99
N LEU A 630 28.41 -5.68 16.91
CA LEU A 630 29.31 -6.57 16.16
C LEU A 630 30.07 -5.75 15.11
N THR A 631 31.34 -6.10 14.92
CA THR A 631 32.23 -5.50 13.92
C THR A 631 33.13 -6.57 13.31
N VAL A 632 33.89 -6.19 12.29
CA VAL A 632 34.88 -7.02 11.63
C VAL A 632 36.26 -6.54 12.02
N MET A 633 37.17 -7.47 12.41
CA MET A 633 38.55 -7.13 12.69
C MET A 633 39.53 -8.08 12.01
N VAL A 634 40.74 -7.56 11.75
CA VAL A 634 41.89 -8.39 11.41
C VAL A 634 42.48 -8.89 12.72
N ALA A 635 42.36 -10.18 12.98
CA ALA A 635 42.69 -10.82 14.27
C ALA A 635 44.13 -11.29 14.37
N ASN A 636 44.81 -11.51 13.26
CA ASN A 636 46.17 -12.02 13.21
C ASN A 636 47.26 -10.98 12.88
N LEU A 637 46.94 -9.67 13.04
CA LEU A 637 47.96 -8.63 12.95
C LEU A 637 48.94 -8.73 14.15
N GLN A 638 50.23 -8.54 13.88
CA GLN A 638 51.24 -8.48 14.93
C GLN A 638 50.89 -7.36 15.92
N PRO A 639 50.84 -7.62 17.22
CA PRO A 639 50.53 -6.61 18.22
C PRO A 639 51.49 -5.41 18.14
N ARG A 640 50.88 -4.21 18.11
CA ARG A 640 51.65 -2.94 17.99
C ARG A 640 51.65 -2.19 19.30
N LYS A 641 52.86 -1.89 19.82
CA LYS A 641 53.02 -1.03 20.98
C LYS A 641 52.81 0.42 20.56
N MET A 642 51.79 1.08 21.12
CA MET A 642 51.44 2.47 20.91
C MET A 642 51.75 3.29 22.19
N LYS A 643 51.71 4.63 22.09
CA LYS A 643 51.88 5.53 23.24
C LYS A 643 50.90 5.20 24.40
N PHE A 644 49.75 4.71 24.09
CA PHE A 644 48.63 4.50 25.02
C PHE A 644 48.42 3.03 25.43
N GLY A 645 49.24 2.11 24.93
CA GLY A 645 49.13 0.69 25.21
C GLY A 645 49.41 -0.24 24.03
N LEU A 646 49.08 -1.51 24.16
CA LEU A 646 49.26 -2.52 23.12
C LEU A 646 47.95 -2.64 22.31
N SER A 647 48.03 -2.52 20.97
CA SER A 647 46.90 -2.78 20.05
C SER A 647 47.09 -4.17 19.41
N GLU A 648 46.09 -5.05 19.58
CA GLU A 648 46.17 -6.48 19.25
C GLU A 648 45.32 -6.87 18.02
N GLY A 649 45.20 -5.96 17.09
CA GLY A 649 44.46 -6.14 15.86
C GLY A 649 44.01 -4.79 15.26
N MET A 650 43.16 -4.86 14.26
CA MET A 650 42.59 -3.68 13.58
C MET A 650 41.10 -3.91 13.27
N VAL A 651 40.25 -2.98 13.68
CA VAL A 651 38.84 -2.93 13.27
C VAL A 651 38.78 -2.38 11.85
N LEU A 652 38.00 -3.05 11.00
CA LEU A 652 37.80 -2.61 9.62
C LEU A 652 36.72 -1.53 9.56
N ALA A 653 37.06 -0.47 8.84
CA ALA A 653 36.14 0.63 8.57
C ALA A 653 36.33 1.12 7.12
N ALA A 654 35.25 1.57 6.49
CA ALA A 654 35.27 2.19 5.17
C ALA A 654 35.16 3.71 5.31
N GLY A 655 35.73 4.45 4.35
CA GLY A 655 35.58 5.90 4.24
C GLY A 655 36.92 6.66 4.21
N PRO A 656 36.89 7.94 3.79
CA PRO A 656 38.09 8.77 3.59
C PRO A 656 38.70 9.25 4.88
N GLY A 657 38.09 9.03 6.04
CA GLY A 657 38.59 9.46 7.32
C GLY A 657 37.80 10.59 7.99
N GLY A 658 38.23 11.02 9.18
CA GLY A 658 37.55 12.07 9.92
C GLY A 658 36.15 11.66 10.41
N LYS A 659 35.11 12.40 10.07
CA LYS A 659 33.73 12.07 10.41
C LYS A 659 33.08 11.03 9.43
N GLU A 660 33.70 10.81 8.30
CA GLU A 660 33.22 9.88 7.27
C GLU A 660 33.97 8.53 7.37
N ILE A 661 33.93 7.93 8.54
CA ILE A 661 34.45 6.59 8.82
C ILE A 661 33.27 5.71 9.26
N PHE A 662 33.09 4.57 8.59
CA PHE A 662 31.99 3.64 8.82
C PHE A 662 32.55 2.27 9.20
N ILE A 663 32.33 1.84 10.45
CA ILE A 663 32.72 0.50 10.93
C ILE A 663 31.93 -0.55 10.17
N LEU A 664 32.61 -1.57 9.65
CA LEU A 664 31.95 -2.72 9.00
C LEU A 664 31.25 -3.56 10.06
N SER A 665 29.95 -3.84 9.85
CA SER A 665 29.14 -4.68 10.72
C SER A 665 28.66 -5.91 9.95
N PRO A 666 28.78 -7.12 10.52
CA PRO A 666 28.21 -8.31 9.91
C PRO A 666 26.68 -8.29 9.98
N ASP A 667 26.03 -9.11 9.16
CA ASP A 667 24.57 -9.26 9.17
C ASP A 667 24.06 -9.97 10.42
N SER A 668 22.75 -9.94 10.64
CA SER A 668 22.07 -10.58 11.77
C SER A 668 22.29 -12.09 11.76
N GLY A 669 22.60 -12.65 12.93
CA GLY A 669 22.91 -14.07 13.09
C GLY A 669 24.41 -14.40 13.17
N ALA A 670 25.30 -13.46 12.83
CA ALA A 670 26.73 -13.62 13.05
C ALA A 670 27.05 -13.59 14.55
N THR A 671 28.03 -14.39 14.96
CA THR A 671 28.48 -14.48 16.36
C THR A 671 29.98 -14.20 16.47
N PRO A 672 30.47 -13.67 17.62
CA PRO A 672 31.88 -13.44 17.84
C PRO A 672 32.72 -14.70 17.58
N GLY A 673 33.85 -14.53 16.90
CA GLY A 673 34.77 -15.59 16.54
C GLY A 673 34.53 -16.24 15.16
N MET A 674 33.40 -15.99 14.52
CA MET A 674 33.19 -16.47 13.14
C MET A 674 34.24 -15.89 12.20
N ARG A 675 34.86 -16.75 11.40
CA ARG A 675 35.82 -16.35 10.38
C ARG A 675 35.08 -15.84 9.14
N ILE A 676 35.59 -14.77 8.57
CA ILE A 676 35.13 -14.23 7.29
C ILE A 676 36.05 -14.82 6.21
N MET A 677 35.43 -15.39 5.19
CA MET A 677 36.13 -16.11 4.11
C MET A 677 35.81 -15.47 2.76
#